data_a2050b5a9fd6d4bf714f5cc500bb8098
#
_entry.id   a2050b5a9fd6d4bf714f5cc500bb8098
#
_cell.length_a   1.000
_cell.length_b   1.000
_cell.length_c   1.000
_cell.angle_alpha   90.00
_cell.angle_beta   90.00
_cell.angle_gamma   90.00
#
_symmetry.space_group_name_H-M   'P 1'
#
loop_
_entity.id
_entity.type
_entity.pdbx_description
1 polymer ?
#
loop_
_entity_poly.entity_id
_entity_poly.type
_entity_poly.pdbx_seq_one_letter_code
_entity_poly.pdbx_strand_id
1 'polypeptide(L)'
;YLAANTDLHSVEDFKRLIIYQEDDTLIRLEDIAKVELGAEDYDTLVRYSGDTAVFAGIFPQPNANIIEVIGDVRTELDRLKQEMPAGLDASIGYDASEYVSDAIHEVTVTLSETLLIVVVVIFLFLGSVRSVIVPVMAIPVSLIGGIFLMQVFGFTLNLLTLLAIVLSVGLVVDDAIVVVENVERHLREGRTPREAAILGARELVTPIIAMTLTLVAVYIPIGLQGGLTGALFREFAFTLAGAVAISGIVALTLSPTMAAKLLRSAQDEERGFTGWVNHQFDRLQKSYGDVLGKTLETRQAAYLVWIFIGLSTIPMFMFSPNELAPTEDQSVLFGIINTASNSTVDQNAAYAEAAEQVMLDVPEAALTFQLLFPPSIGATIGADGFSGVVVKPWAERDRTVTAMVPDVQAQVSNIPGLQMFITTPPALPGGSNFPVEFVITSTADADQLLAFAKELQQKATASGLFAFPPDIDLKIDQPQATIVLDRDRLADLGLNLSQVGADLAAATSGNFINRFNMDGRSYKVIPVVQRTDRLTSEQLGNIHISGPDGQMVPLSSIAHIEHSVVARSLNRFQQLNAVKLSGVSTRTLDEALSFLENAADEILPPGYSYDYTGESRQLRTEGNKFLPAFSLAILMIFLVLSVQFNSFRDPFVILAGSVPLAMFGALVFTVLKMPDPNMPHWTSGWT
;
A
#
# COMPACT_ATOMS: atom_id res chain seq x y z
N TYR A 1 -14.24 56.34 -19.24
CA TYR A 1 -13.31 55.59 -18.43
C TYR A 1 -11.89 56.10 -18.71
N LEU A 2 -11.13 56.44 -17.70
CA LEU A 2 -9.73 56.79 -17.80
C LEU A 2 -8.94 55.59 -17.26
N ALA A 3 -8.03 55.00 -18.04
CA ALA A 3 -7.14 53.95 -17.59
C ALA A 3 -5.70 54.44 -17.72
N ALA A 4 -4.92 54.30 -16.67
CA ALA A 4 -3.48 54.52 -16.72
C ALA A 4 -2.80 53.15 -16.81
N ASN A 5 -1.99 52.93 -17.80
CA ASN A 5 -1.16 51.73 -17.91
C ASN A 5 0.13 51.93 -17.11
N THR A 6 0.10 51.49 -15.85
CA THR A 6 1.23 51.58 -14.91
C THR A 6 1.84 50.23 -14.61
N ASP A 7 1.30 49.14 -15.19
CA ASP A 7 1.72 47.79 -14.93
C ASP A 7 2.99 47.44 -15.72
N LEU A 8 3.90 46.74 -15.07
CA LEU A 8 5.11 46.18 -15.69
C LEU A 8 4.77 44.77 -16.24
N HIS A 9 5.15 44.50 -17.49
CA HIS A 9 4.79 43.26 -18.17
C HIS A 9 5.96 42.47 -18.69
N SER A 10 7.19 42.98 -18.53
CA SER A 10 8.39 42.32 -19.03
C SER A 10 9.60 42.53 -18.11
N VAL A 11 10.59 41.67 -18.24
CA VAL A 11 11.88 41.82 -17.53
C VAL A 11 12.55 43.15 -17.87
N GLU A 12 12.43 43.60 -19.14
CA GLU A 12 13.01 44.87 -19.59
C GLU A 12 12.31 46.10 -18.94
N ASP A 13 11.02 46.01 -18.65
CA ASP A 13 10.32 47.10 -17.93
C ASP A 13 10.85 47.20 -16.50
N PHE A 14 11.09 46.04 -15.84
CA PHE A 14 11.72 46.04 -14.50
C PHE A 14 13.14 46.58 -14.51
N LYS A 15 13.98 46.24 -15.50
CA LYS A 15 15.34 46.77 -15.61
C LYS A 15 15.35 48.31 -15.68
N ARG A 16 14.42 48.87 -16.41
CA ARG A 16 14.29 50.31 -16.61
C ARG A 16 13.60 51.06 -15.46
N LEU A 17 13.08 50.36 -14.45
CA LEU A 17 12.43 50.96 -13.29
C LEU A 17 13.39 51.93 -12.60
N ILE A 18 12.96 53.21 -12.46
CA ILE A 18 13.75 54.25 -11.76
C ILE A 18 13.57 54.05 -10.26
N ILE A 19 14.67 53.81 -9.54
CA ILE A 19 14.66 53.57 -8.11
C ILE A 19 15.03 54.83 -7.36
N TYR A 20 15.91 55.63 -7.94
CA TYR A 20 16.38 56.86 -7.30
C TYR A 20 16.62 57.94 -8.35
N GLN A 21 16.26 59.16 -8.00
CA GLN A 21 16.52 60.34 -8.84
C GLN A 21 17.00 61.49 -7.96
N GLU A 22 18.15 62.02 -8.31
CA GLU A 22 18.71 63.22 -7.66
C GLU A 22 19.32 64.09 -8.73
N ASP A 23 18.91 65.37 -8.78
CA ASP A 23 19.27 66.30 -9.84
C ASP A 23 19.09 65.69 -11.26
N ASP A 24 20.16 65.54 -12.01
CA ASP A 24 20.19 64.95 -13.36
C ASP A 24 20.56 63.46 -13.37
N THR A 25 20.78 62.85 -12.19
CA THR A 25 21.16 61.45 -12.06
C THR A 25 19.93 60.56 -11.88
N LEU A 26 19.75 59.63 -12.80
CA LEU A 26 18.70 58.59 -12.70
C LEU A 26 19.38 57.23 -12.47
N ILE A 27 19.03 56.59 -11.34
CA ILE A 27 19.45 55.22 -11.02
C ILE A 27 18.31 54.26 -11.32
N ARG A 28 18.60 53.31 -12.21
CA ARG A 28 17.63 52.26 -12.60
C ARG A 28 17.88 50.97 -11.82
N LEU A 29 16.94 50.06 -11.85
CA LEU A 29 17.07 48.78 -11.18
C LEU A 29 18.26 47.95 -11.78
N GLU A 30 18.46 48.03 -13.09
CA GLU A 30 19.60 47.38 -13.76
C GLU A 30 20.98 47.86 -13.30
N ASP A 31 21.09 49.10 -12.80
CA ASP A 31 22.35 49.68 -12.31
C ASP A 31 22.82 49.06 -10.98
N ILE A 32 21.85 48.53 -10.17
CA ILE A 32 22.10 48.05 -8.82
C ILE A 32 21.80 46.55 -8.64
N ALA A 33 21.03 45.96 -9.54
CA ALA A 33 20.58 44.57 -9.45
C ALA A 33 20.59 43.86 -10.80
N LYS A 34 20.85 42.57 -10.80
CA LYS A 34 20.61 41.70 -11.94
C LYS A 34 19.16 41.32 -11.97
N VAL A 35 18.43 41.70 -13.02
CA VAL A 35 17.01 41.35 -13.21
C VAL A 35 16.93 40.24 -14.25
N GLU A 36 16.40 39.10 -13.83
CA GLU A 36 16.25 37.93 -14.68
C GLU A 36 14.95 37.18 -14.35
N LEU A 37 14.41 36.50 -15.35
CA LEU A 37 13.35 35.52 -15.15
C LEU A 37 13.97 34.19 -14.73
N GLY A 38 13.53 33.66 -13.60
CA GLY A 38 14.11 32.44 -13.03
C GLY A 38 13.06 31.57 -12.36
N ALA A 39 13.49 30.53 -11.69
CA ALA A 39 12.63 29.73 -10.85
C ALA A 39 12.23 30.49 -9.56
N GLU A 40 11.15 30.08 -8.92
CA GLU A 40 10.70 30.63 -7.63
C GLU A 40 11.74 30.32 -6.53
N ASP A 41 12.29 29.10 -6.55
CA ASP A 41 13.43 28.68 -5.74
C ASP A 41 14.34 27.72 -6.53
N TYR A 42 15.55 27.50 -6.03
CA TYR A 42 16.56 26.58 -6.59
C TYR A 42 16.96 25.52 -5.55
N ASP A 43 16.20 25.37 -4.49
CA ASP A 43 16.52 24.50 -3.37
C ASP A 43 15.98 23.08 -3.56
N THR A 44 15.17 22.84 -4.59
CA THR A 44 14.67 21.53 -5.00
C THR A 44 15.48 21.00 -6.17
N LEU A 45 16.00 19.79 -6.05
CA LEU A 45 16.67 19.08 -7.13
C LEU A 45 15.88 17.85 -7.51
N VAL A 46 15.71 17.66 -8.81
CA VAL A 46 15.02 16.50 -9.38
C VAL A 46 15.91 15.85 -10.43
N ARG A 47 16.05 14.52 -10.34
CA ARG A 47 16.81 13.71 -11.30
C ARG A 47 15.98 12.56 -11.81
N TYR A 48 16.21 12.18 -13.03
CA TYR A 48 15.58 11.05 -13.70
C TYR A 48 16.61 10.28 -14.51
N SER A 49 16.91 9.06 -14.11
CA SER A 49 17.87 8.15 -14.75
C SER A 49 19.23 8.83 -15.08
N GLY A 50 19.75 9.61 -14.12
CA GLY A 50 21.03 10.32 -14.24
C GLY A 50 20.93 11.75 -14.76
N ASP A 51 19.82 12.15 -15.37
CA ASP A 51 19.63 13.49 -15.93
C ASP A 51 18.85 14.41 -14.98
N THR A 52 19.10 15.73 -15.10
CA THR A 52 18.30 16.74 -14.38
C THR A 52 16.90 16.82 -15.02
N ALA A 53 15.87 16.78 -14.19
CA ALA A 53 14.49 16.75 -14.63
C ALA A 53 13.58 17.70 -13.83
N VAL A 54 12.33 17.83 -14.29
CA VAL A 54 11.24 18.46 -13.55
C VAL A 54 10.12 17.44 -13.47
N PHE A 55 9.57 17.20 -12.27
CA PHE A 55 8.45 16.31 -12.08
C PHE A 55 7.13 17.06 -11.91
N ALA A 56 6.11 16.54 -12.56
CA ALA A 56 4.72 16.84 -12.26
C ALA A 56 4.10 15.63 -11.58
N GLY A 57 3.78 15.74 -10.30
CA GLY A 57 3.07 14.72 -9.54
C GLY A 57 1.57 14.82 -9.79
N ILE A 58 0.96 13.76 -10.32
CA ILE A 58 -0.47 13.68 -10.56
C ILE A 58 -1.07 12.74 -9.52
N PHE A 59 -1.89 13.29 -8.63
CA PHE A 59 -2.54 12.56 -7.55
C PHE A 59 -4.02 12.39 -7.86
N PRO A 60 -4.51 11.15 -8.02
CA PRO A 60 -5.93 10.92 -8.23
C PRO A 60 -6.72 11.28 -6.96
N GLN A 61 -7.96 11.71 -7.12
CA GLN A 61 -8.87 11.86 -5.99
C GLN A 61 -9.14 10.49 -5.34
N PRO A 62 -9.42 10.43 -4.03
CA PRO A 62 -9.59 9.16 -3.31
C PRO A 62 -10.67 8.22 -3.87
N ASN A 63 -11.65 8.76 -4.58
CA ASN A 63 -12.75 8.03 -5.21
C ASN A 63 -12.61 7.90 -6.74
N ALA A 64 -11.49 8.35 -7.32
CA ALA A 64 -11.24 8.23 -8.74
C ALA A 64 -10.66 6.86 -9.11
N ASN A 65 -10.93 6.40 -10.32
CA ASN A 65 -10.32 5.19 -10.88
C ASN A 65 -8.91 5.52 -11.38
N ILE A 66 -7.89 4.97 -10.71
CA ILE A 66 -6.49 5.25 -11.04
C ILE A 66 -6.13 4.83 -12.49
N ILE A 67 -6.69 3.73 -12.98
CA ILE A 67 -6.42 3.23 -14.35
C ILE A 67 -6.99 4.20 -15.40
N GLU A 68 -8.18 4.74 -15.16
CA GLU A 68 -8.81 5.73 -16.04
C GLU A 68 -8.02 7.05 -16.02
N VAL A 69 -7.68 7.55 -14.84
CA VAL A 69 -6.91 8.78 -14.68
C VAL A 69 -5.57 8.70 -15.41
N ILE A 70 -4.82 7.59 -15.25
CA ILE A 70 -3.52 7.46 -15.91
C ILE A 70 -3.68 7.27 -17.43
N GLY A 71 -4.76 6.65 -17.89
CA GLY A 71 -5.10 6.56 -19.31
C GLY A 71 -5.30 7.94 -19.94
N ASP A 72 -6.01 8.83 -19.26
CA ASP A 72 -6.20 10.22 -19.68
C ASP A 72 -4.87 11.00 -19.64
N VAL A 73 -4.05 10.79 -18.61
CA VAL A 73 -2.72 11.39 -18.49
C VAL A 73 -1.81 10.96 -19.64
N ARG A 74 -1.78 9.67 -19.97
CA ARG A 74 -0.98 9.17 -21.11
C ARG A 74 -1.42 9.79 -22.42
N THR A 75 -2.73 9.90 -22.65
CA THR A 75 -3.29 10.53 -23.83
C THR A 75 -2.91 12.01 -23.93
N GLU A 76 -3.01 12.74 -22.81
CA GLU A 76 -2.63 14.15 -22.77
C GLU A 76 -1.11 14.36 -22.89
N LEU A 77 -0.30 13.46 -22.29
CA LEU A 77 1.15 13.49 -22.44
C LEU A 77 1.58 13.32 -23.91
N ASP A 78 0.96 12.39 -24.63
CA ASP A 78 1.25 12.18 -26.06
C ASP A 78 0.87 13.41 -26.92
N ARG A 79 -0.19 14.12 -26.53
CA ARG A 79 -0.56 15.41 -27.17
C ARG A 79 0.48 16.48 -26.87
N LEU A 80 0.88 16.61 -25.60
CA LEU A 80 1.86 17.62 -25.16
C LEU A 80 3.24 17.39 -25.78
N LYS A 81 3.68 16.14 -25.96
CA LYS A 81 4.94 15.82 -26.63
C LYS A 81 5.04 16.43 -28.04
N GLN A 82 3.91 16.58 -28.74
CA GLN A 82 3.91 17.19 -30.07
C GLN A 82 4.04 18.72 -30.03
N GLU A 83 3.76 19.34 -28.91
CA GLU A 83 3.82 20.79 -28.68
C GLU A 83 5.10 21.22 -27.95
N MET A 84 5.90 20.26 -27.46
CA MET A 84 7.11 20.55 -26.70
C MET A 84 8.22 21.16 -27.56
N PRO A 85 9.01 22.10 -27.01
CA PRO A 85 10.20 22.62 -27.66
C PRO A 85 11.23 21.52 -27.94
N ALA A 86 12.00 21.69 -29.01
CA ALA A 86 13.08 20.78 -29.34
C ALA A 86 14.14 20.76 -28.21
N GLY A 87 14.48 19.56 -27.74
CA GLY A 87 15.44 19.35 -26.64
C GLY A 87 14.78 19.06 -25.27
N LEU A 88 13.43 19.13 -25.18
CA LEU A 88 12.68 18.61 -24.03
C LEU A 88 12.08 17.25 -24.40
N ASP A 89 12.26 16.28 -23.52
CA ASP A 89 11.56 15.00 -23.56
C ASP A 89 10.70 14.84 -22.30
N ALA A 90 9.59 14.13 -22.41
CA ALA A 90 8.71 13.86 -21.29
C ALA A 90 8.37 12.37 -21.24
N SER A 91 8.51 11.79 -20.06
CA SER A 91 8.20 10.40 -19.81
C SER A 91 7.54 10.23 -18.45
N ILE A 92 6.93 9.08 -18.23
CA ILE A 92 6.35 8.73 -16.93
C ILE A 92 7.46 8.13 -16.09
N GLY A 93 7.79 8.78 -14.96
CA GLY A 93 8.83 8.31 -14.05
C GLY A 93 8.37 7.23 -13.09
N TYR A 94 7.12 7.28 -12.67
CA TYR A 94 6.49 6.27 -11.81
C TYR A 94 4.99 6.20 -12.12
N ASP A 95 4.49 4.99 -12.30
CA ASP A 95 3.09 4.70 -12.58
C ASP A 95 2.57 3.63 -11.64
N ALA A 96 1.81 4.05 -10.63
CA ALA A 96 1.20 3.14 -9.66
C ALA A 96 0.09 2.26 -10.27
N SER A 97 -0.40 2.56 -11.49
CA SER A 97 -1.42 1.76 -12.16
C SER A 97 -0.86 0.54 -12.88
N GLU A 98 0.44 0.50 -13.21
CA GLU A 98 1.05 -0.66 -13.87
C GLU A 98 0.90 -1.92 -13.02
N TYR A 99 1.24 -1.84 -11.74
CA TYR A 99 1.05 -2.96 -10.80
C TYR A 99 -0.41 -3.44 -10.77
N VAL A 100 -1.37 -2.51 -10.71
CA VAL A 100 -2.81 -2.85 -10.67
C VAL A 100 -3.25 -3.50 -11.98
N SER A 101 -2.77 -3.00 -13.11
CA SER A 101 -3.06 -3.55 -14.45
C SER A 101 -2.49 -4.95 -14.61
N ASP A 102 -1.25 -5.17 -14.20
CA ASP A 102 -0.58 -6.47 -14.23
C ASP A 102 -1.28 -7.48 -13.33
N ALA A 103 -1.67 -7.07 -12.13
CA ALA A 103 -2.43 -7.91 -11.21
C ALA A 103 -3.80 -8.30 -11.78
N ILE A 104 -4.53 -7.38 -12.43
CA ILE A 104 -5.80 -7.69 -13.12
C ILE A 104 -5.57 -8.67 -14.27
N HIS A 105 -4.52 -8.48 -15.05
CA HIS A 105 -4.17 -9.37 -16.15
C HIS A 105 -3.88 -10.79 -15.63
N GLU A 106 -3.04 -10.92 -14.60
CA GLU A 106 -2.70 -12.20 -13.97
C GLU A 106 -3.93 -12.93 -13.41
N VAL A 107 -4.83 -12.19 -12.73
CA VAL A 107 -6.10 -12.76 -12.25
C VAL A 107 -6.98 -13.24 -13.41
N THR A 108 -6.99 -12.53 -14.53
CA THR A 108 -7.77 -12.92 -15.72
C THR A 108 -7.20 -14.18 -16.37
N VAL A 109 -5.88 -14.30 -16.45
CA VAL A 109 -5.19 -15.51 -16.92
C VAL A 109 -5.49 -16.68 -15.98
N THR A 110 -5.31 -16.48 -14.67
CA THR A 110 -5.62 -17.47 -13.62
C THR A 110 -7.07 -17.95 -13.67
N LEU A 111 -8.03 -17.04 -13.91
CA LEU A 111 -9.44 -17.40 -14.09
C LEU A 111 -9.63 -18.34 -15.27
N SER A 112 -8.97 -18.07 -16.40
CA SER A 112 -9.05 -18.87 -17.61
C SER A 112 -8.42 -20.27 -17.40
N GLU A 113 -7.27 -20.32 -16.76
CA GLU A 113 -6.58 -21.57 -16.41
C GLU A 113 -7.39 -22.40 -15.41
N THR A 114 -7.91 -21.76 -14.37
CA THR A 114 -8.77 -22.40 -13.36
C THR A 114 -9.99 -23.02 -14.02
N LEU A 115 -10.67 -22.27 -14.90
CA LEU A 115 -11.82 -22.78 -15.64
C LEU A 115 -11.46 -24.00 -16.48
N LEU A 116 -10.33 -23.99 -17.18
CA LEU A 116 -9.84 -25.11 -17.98
C LEU A 116 -9.56 -26.35 -17.10
N ILE A 117 -8.84 -26.13 -15.98
CA ILE A 117 -8.53 -27.22 -15.03
C ILE A 117 -9.82 -27.82 -14.46
N VAL A 118 -10.76 -26.98 -14.04
CA VAL A 118 -12.06 -27.42 -13.51
C VAL A 118 -12.82 -28.24 -14.55
N VAL A 119 -12.87 -27.81 -15.81
CA VAL A 119 -13.52 -28.55 -16.89
C VAL A 119 -12.86 -29.94 -17.09
N VAL A 120 -11.51 -29.99 -17.07
CA VAL A 120 -10.77 -31.26 -17.20
C VAL A 120 -11.07 -32.17 -16.02
N VAL A 121 -11.05 -31.66 -14.80
CA VAL A 121 -11.33 -32.45 -13.59
C VAL A 121 -12.75 -32.97 -13.61
N ILE A 122 -13.75 -32.14 -13.94
CA ILE A 122 -15.16 -32.56 -14.03
C ILE A 122 -15.28 -33.66 -15.10
N PHE A 123 -14.59 -33.53 -16.25
CA PHE A 123 -14.60 -34.55 -17.28
C PHE A 123 -14.03 -35.89 -16.80
N LEU A 124 -12.94 -35.86 -16.04
CA LEU A 124 -12.35 -37.07 -15.46
C LEU A 124 -13.32 -37.77 -14.47
N PHE A 125 -14.05 -36.97 -13.68
CA PHE A 125 -14.97 -37.54 -12.67
C PHE A 125 -16.32 -38.02 -13.24
N LEU A 126 -16.94 -37.25 -14.15
CA LEU A 126 -18.22 -37.60 -14.74
C LEU A 126 -18.09 -38.58 -15.90
N GLY A 127 -16.90 -38.68 -16.52
CA GLY A 127 -16.62 -39.65 -17.58
C GLY A 127 -17.41 -39.46 -18.88
N SER A 128 -18.21 -38.41 -19.01
CA SER A 128 -19.09 -38.16 -20.16
C SER A 128 -19.07 -36.68 -20.54
N VAL A 129 -18.78 -36.40 -21.83
CA VAL A 129 -18.78 -35.00 -22.34
C VAL A 129 -20.16 -34.33 -22.17
N ARG A 130 -21.25 -35.12 -22.28
CA ARG A 130 -22.62 -34.59 -22.15
C ARG A 130 -22.92 -34.16 -20.72
N SER A 131 -22.46 -34.95 -19.75
CA SER A 131 -22.59 -34.64 -18.33
C SER A 131 -21.78 -33.44 -17.95
N VAL A 132 -20.58 -33.23 -18.52
CA VAL A 132 -19.68 -32.08 -18.29
C VAL A 132 -20.25 -30.75 -18.81
N ILE A 133 -20.99 -30.79 -19.94
CA ILE A 133 -21.57 -29.55 -20.51
C ILE A 133 -22.49 -28.85 -19.53
N VAL A 134 -23.22 -29.58 -18.68
CA VAL A 134 -24.19 -28.98 -17.74
C VAL A 134 -23.50 -28.10 -16.70
N PRO A 135 -22.53 -28.59 -15.89
CA PRO A 135 -21.80 -27.73 -14.97
C PRO A 135 -20.99 -26.65 -15.67
N VAL A 136 -20.37 -26.94 -16.82
CA VAL A 136 -19.58 -25.96 -17.60
C VAL A 136 -20.44 -24.78 -18.06
N MET A 137 -21.71 -25.00 -18.40
CA MET A 137 -22.64 -23.93 -18.75
C MET A 137 -23.21 -23.20 -17.51
N ALA A 138 -23.29 -23.88 -16.38
CA ALA A 138 -23.74 -23.27 -15.13
C ALA A 138 -22.73 -22.23 -14.59
N ILE A 139 -21.41 -22.44 -14.79
CA ILE A 139 -20.38 -21.52 -14.33
C ILE A 139 -20.57 -20.10 -14.90
N PRO A 140 -20.54 -19.85 -16.22
CA PRO A 140 -20.64 -18.51 -16.76
C PRO A 140 -21.98 -17.84 -16.43
N VAL A 141 -23.08 -18.59 -16.37
CA VAL A 141 -24.38 -18.03 -15.99
C VAL A 141 -24.38 -17.53 -14.53
N SER A 142 -23.79 -18.32 -13.62
CA SER A 142 -23.69 -17.93 -12.21
C SER A 142 -22.72 -16.77 -12.01
N LEU A 143 -21.60 -16.75 -12.72
CA LEU A 143 -20.63 -15.63 -12.67
C LEU A 143 -21.25 -14.33 -13.18
N ILE A 144 -21.96 -14.36 -14.32
CA ILE A 144 -22.69 -13.21 -14.86
C ILE A 144 -23.73 -12.73 -13.85
N GLY A 145 -24.44 -13.66 -13.19
CA GLY A 145 -25.38 -13.32 -12.12
C GLY A 145 -24.70 -12.69 -10.91
N GLY A 146 -23.50 -13.15 -10.52
CA GLY A 146 -22.68 -12.54 -9.47
C GLY A 146 -22.24 -11.12 -9.83
N ILE A 147 -21.74 -10.91 -11.05
CA ILE A 147 -21.35 -9.59 -11.56
C ILE A 147 -22.56 -8.64 -11.64
N PHE A 148 -23.71 -9.14 -12.06
CA PHE A 148 -24.96 -8.37 -12.03
C PHE A 148 -25.32 -7.90 -10.61
N LEU A 149 -25.21 -8.77 -9.61
CA LEU A 149 -25.43 -8.36 -8.22
C LEU A 149 -24.41 -7.34 -7.72
N MET A 150 -23.14 -7.46 -8.12
CA MET A 150 -22.12 -6.42 -7.84
C MET A 150 -22.58 -5.06 -8.37
N GLN A 151 -23.07 -5.00 -9.61
CA GLN A 151 -23.57 -3.77 -10.20
C GLN A 151 -24.78 -3.22 -9.45
N VAL A 152 -25.71 -4.07 -9.03
CA VAL A 152 -26.89 -3.67 -8.23
C VAL A 152 -26.50 -3.08 -6.89
N PHE A 153 -25.45 -3.62 -6.25
CA PHE A 153 -24.93 -3.10 -4.98
C PHE A 153 -24.00 -1.89 -5.14
N GLY A 154 -23.69 -1.49 -6.37
CA GLY A 154 -22.77 -0.39 -6.65
C GLY A 154 -21.31 -0.73 -6.37
N PHE A 155 -20.94 -2.01 -6.39
CA PHE A 155 -19.56 -2.46 -6.20
C PHE A 155 -18.73 -2.27 -7.46
N THR A 156 -17.43 -2.10 -7.27
CA THR A 156 -16.47 -1.90 -8.35
C THR A 156 -15.79 -3.20 -8.77
N LEU A 157 -15.31 -3.24 -10.00
CA LEU A 157 -14.43 -4.32 -10.44
C LEU A 157 -13.01 -3.98 -9.99
N ASN A 158 -12.57 -4.61 -8.93
CA ASN A 158 -11.25 -4.43 -8.32
C ASN A 158 -10.59 -5.79 -8.06
N LEU A 159 -9.33 -5.77 -7.62
CA LEU A 159 -8.55 -6.99 -7.39
C LEU A 159 -9.25 -7.99 -6.45
N LEU A 160 -9.86 -7.51 -5.37
CA LEU A 160 -10.55 -8.35 -4.40
C LEU A 160 -11.87 -8.93 -4.97
N THR A 161 -12.65 -8.15 -5.71
CA THR A 161 -13.87 -8.66 -6.36
C THR A 161 -13.53 -9.64 -7.49
N LEU A 162 -12.44 -9.42 -8.23
CA LEU A 162 -11.95 -10.39 -9.20
C LEU A 162 -11.50 -11.69 -8.53
N LEU A 163 -10.79 -11.60 -7.41
CA LEU A 163 -10.41 -12.77 -6.61
C LEU A 163 -11.65 -13.53 -6.11
N ALA A 164 -12.71 -12.83 -5.67
CA ALA A 164 -13.98 -13.43 -5.30
C ALA A 164 -14.61 -14.17 -6.48
N ILE A 165 -14.54 -13.61 -7.70
CA ILE A 165 -15.04 -14.25 -8.91
C ILE A 165 -14.25 -15.54 -9.20
N VAL A 166 -12.90 -15.50 -9.16
CA VAL A 166 -12.06 -16.69 -9.35
C VAL A 166 -12.39 -17.78 -8.34
N LEU A 167 -12.47 -17.41 -7.06
CA LEU A 167 -12.79 -18.35 -5.99
C LEU A 167 -14.22 -18.94 -6.14
N SER A 168 -15.16 -18.13 -6.64
CA SER A 168 -16.54 -18.57 -6.84
C SER A 168 -16.67 -19.66 -7.93
N VAL A 169 -15.74 -19.74 -8.88
CA VAL A 169 -15.78 -20.78 -9.94
C VAL A 169 -15.85 -22.17 -9.33
N GLY A 170 -14.99 -22.47 -8.36
CA GLY A 170 -14.97 -23.75 -7.67
C GLY A 170 -16.24 -24.01 -6.85
N LEU A 171 -16.73 -23.00 -6.14
CA LEU A 171 -17.92 -23.13 -5.29
C LEU A 171 -19.21 -23.27 -6.10
N VAL A 172 -19.29 -22.57 -7.23
CA VAL A 172 -20.47 -22.53 -8.11
C VAL A 172 -20.62 -23.87 -8.87
N VAL A 173 -19.51 -24.48 -9.25
CA VAL A 173 -19.55 -25.71 -10.04
C VAL A 173 -20.06 -26.91 -9.22
N ASP A 174 -19.81 -26.90 -7.93
CA ASP A 174 -20.13 -28.02 -7.03
C ASP A 174 -21.64 -28.30 -7.01
N ASP A 175 -22.48 -27.27 -6.87
CA ASP A 175 -23.94 -27.41 -6.91
C ASP A 175 -24.43 -28.11 -8.20
N ALA A 176 -23.88 -27.72 -9.35
CA ALA A 176 -24.27 -28.28 -10.64
C ALA A 176 -23.78 -29.72 -10.82
N ILE A 177 -22.60 -30.08 -10.31
CA ILE A 177 -22.05 -31.44 -10.33
C ILE A 177 -22.97 -32.38 -9.54
N VAL A 178 -23.34 -32.01 -8.31
CA VAL A 178 -24.20 -32.83 -7.45
C VAL A 178 -25.56 -33.11 -8.11
N VAL A 179 -26.11 -32.11 -8.80
CA VAL A 179 -27.38 -32.29 -9.55
C VAL A 179 -27.20 -33.28 -10.68
N VAL A 180 -26.14 -33.14 -11.51
CA VAL A 180 -25.88 -34.05 -12.65
C VAL A 180 -25.64 -35.46 -12.17
N GLU A 181 -24.84 -35.66 -11.14
CA GLU A 181 -24.54 -36.95 -10.55
C GLU A 181 -25.82 -37.66 -10.05
N ASN A 182 -26.69 -36.95 -9.35
CA ASN A 182 -27.94 -37.50 -8.86
C ASN A 182 -28.89 -37.86 -10.02
N VAL A 183 -28.93 -37.04 -11.07
CA VAL A 183 -29.73 -37.36 -12.26
C VAL A 183 -29.15 -38.57 -12.96
N GLU A 184 -27.84 -38.69 -13.11
CA GLU A 184 -27.21 -39.90 -13.68
C GLU A 184 -27.48 -41.17 -12.87
N ARG A 185 -27.48 -41.08 -11.55
CA ARG A 185 -27.83 -42.19 -10.68
C ARG A 185 -29.22 -42.73 -11.02
N HIS A 186 -30.23 -41.83 -11.13
CA HIS A 186 -31.59 -42.20 -11.49
C HIS A 186 -31.70 -42.75 -12.94
N LEU A 187 -30.87 -42.24 -13.87
CA LEU A 187 -30.81 -42.82 -15.22
C LEU A 187 -30.26 -44.23 -15.20
N ARG A 188 -29.24 -44.53 -14.38
CA ARG A 188 -28.68 -45.90 -14.20
C ARG A 188 -29.74 -46.82 -13.54
N GLU A 189 -30.68 -46.31 -12.74
CA GLU A 189 -31.81 -47.06 -12.20
C GLU A 189 -32.89 -47.36 -13.24
N GLY A 190 -32.73 -46.92 -14.52
CA GLY A 190 -33.64 -47.20 -15.61
C GLY A 190 -34.77 -46.21 -15.82
N ARG A 191 -34.71 -45.03 -15.19
CA ARG A 191 -35.69 -43.95 -15.37
C ARG A 191 -35.46 -43.19 -16.70
N THR A 192 -36.54 -42.57 -17.19
CA THR A 192 -36.41 -41.67 -18.34
C THR A 192 -35.66 -40.40 -17.96
N PRO A 193 -34.93 -39.73 -18.89
CA PRO A 193 -34.18 -38.51 -18.56
C PRO A 193 -34.97 -37.41 -17.89
N ARG A 194 -36.24 -37.24 -18.28
CA ARG A 194 -37.13 -36.23 -17.66
C ARG A 194 -37.54 -36.61 -16.24
N GLU A 195 -37.87 -37.89 -16.00
CA GLU A 195 -38.22 -38.38 -14.68
C GLU A 195 -37.03 -38.33 -13.72
N ALA A 196 -35.84 -38.78 -14.22
CA ALA A 196 -34.59 -38.72 -13.48
C ALA A 196 -34.22 -37.29 -13.05
N ALA A 197 -34.36 -36.31 -13.96
CA ALA A 197 -34.09 -34.92 -13.67
C ALA A 197 -35.07 -34.33 -12.64
N ILE A 198 -36.36 -34.62 -12.74
CA ILE A 198 -37.37 -34.13 -11.78
C ILE A 198 -37.14 -34.75 -10.39
N LEU A 199 -36.89 -36.06 -10.34
CA LEU A 199 -36.70 -36.75 -9.07
C LEU A 199 -35.39 -36.35 -8.42
N GLY A 200 -34.29 -36.31 -9.21
CA GLY A 200 -32.96 -35.87 -8.76
C GLY A 200 -32.95 -34.43 -8.24
N ALA A 201 -33.64 -33.54 -8.94
CA ALA A 201 -33.76 -32.15 -8.47
C ALA A 201 -34.55 -32.06 -7.16
N ARG A 202 -35.69 -32.79 -7.03
CA ARG A 202 -36.50 -32.79 -5.81
C ARG A 202 -35.75 -33.26 -4.57
N GLU A 203 -34.93 -34.29 -4.71
CA GLU A 203 -34.12 -34.83 -3.62
C GLU A 203 -33.05 -33.82 -3.16
N LEU A 204 -32.57 -32.99 -4.07
CA LEU A 204 -31.48 -32.04 -3.80
C LEU A 204 -31.92 -30.63 -3.43
N VAL A 205 -33.23 -30.28 -3.47
CA VAL A 205 -33.70 -28.94 -3.10
C VAL A 205 -33.27 -28.55 -1.69
N THR A 206 -33.51 -29.39 -0.70
CA THR A 206 -33.15 -29.10 0.69
C THR A 206 -31.64 -29.05 0.91
N PRO A 207 -30.81 -30.01 0.45
CA PRO A 207 -29.38 -29.93 0.53
C PRO A 207 -28.79 -28.70 -0.15
N ILE A 208 -29.19 -28.34 -1.37
CA ILE A 208 -28.65 -27.19 -2.09
C ILE A 208 -29.02 -25.89 -1.38
N ILE A 209 -30.26 -25.71 -0.93
CA ILE A 209 -30.64 -24.53 -0.16
C ILE A 209 -29.84 -24.44 1.13
N ALA A 210 -29.64 -25.53 1.84
CA ALA A 210 -28.84 -25.52 3.06
C ALA A 210 -27.36 -25.21 2.81
N MET A 211 -26.74 -25.78 1.76
CA MET A 211 -25.37 -25.47 1.36
C MET A 211 -25.23 -23.99 0.99
N THR A 212 -26.12 -23.48 0.14
CA THR A 212 -26.12 -22.06 -0.26
C THR A 212 -26.26 -21.14 0.96
N LEU A 213 -27.23 -21.41 1.86
CA LEU A 213 -27.42 -20.62 3.08
C LEU A 213 -26.21 -20.69 4.02
N THR A 214 -25.59 -21.86 4.14
CA THR A 214 -24.39 -22.04 4.97
C THR A 214 -23.23 -21.22 4.43
N LEU A 215 -22.96 -21.27 3.12
CA LEU A 215 -21.89 -20.49 2.48
C LEU A 215 -22.17 -18.98 2.58
N VAL A 216 -23.38 -18.53 2.32
CA VAL A 216 -23.78 -17.13 2.47
C VAL A 216 -23.62 -16.68 3.94
N ALA A 217 -24.00 -17.52 4.90
CA ALA A 217 -23.87 -17.24 6.33
C ALA A 217 -22.41 -17.12 6.81
N VAL A 218 -21.46 -17.74 6.12
CA VAL A 218 -20.02 -17.55 6.38
C VAL A 218 -19.54 -16.17 5.95
N TYR A 219 -19.96 -15.71 4.77
CA TYR A 219 -19.46 -14.47 4.19
C TYR A 219 -20.15 -13.21 4.70
N ILE A 220 -21.43 -13.28 5.09
CA ILE A 220 -22.16 -12.11 5.62
C ILE A 220 -21.46 -11.45 6.82
N PRO A 221 -20.99 -12.16 7.86
CA PRO A 221 -20.29 -11.54 8.98
C PRO A 221 -19.03 -10.78 8.56
N ILE A 222 -18.28 -11.28 7.57
CA ILE A 222 -17.10 -10.64 7.03
C ILE A 222 -17.49 -9.33 6.31
N GLY A 223 -18.54 -9.38 5.49
CA GLY A 223 -19.03 -8.20 4.76
C GLY A 223 -19.66 -7.12 5.65
N LEU A 224 -20.06 -7.45 6.87
CA LEU A 224 -20.63 -6.53 7.85
C LEU A 224 -19.59 -5.95 8.81
N GLN A 225 -18.33 -6.33 8.72
CA GLN A 225 -17.28 -5.73 9.54
C GLN A 225 -17.11 -4.24 9.25
N GLY A 226 -16.69 -3.50 10.28
CA GLY A 226 -16.31 -2.08 10.15
C GLY A 226 -14.79 -1.91 10.02
N GLY A 227 -14.35 -0.67 9.84
CA GLY A 227 -12.94 -0.31 9.74
C GLY A 227 -12.35 -0.60 8.36
N LEU A 228 -11.00 -0.58 8.26
CA LEU A 228 -10.28 -0.85 7.01
C LEU A 228 -10.54 -2.26 6.50
N THR A 229 -10.46 -3.24 7.38
CA THR A 229 -10.73 -4.66 7.06
C THR A 229 -12.12 -4.83 6.46
N GLY A 230 -13.14 -4.21 7.08
CA GLY A 230 -14.50 -4.26 6.56
C GLY A 230 -14.66 -3.57 5.22
N ALA A 231 -13.99 -2.42 5.01
CA ALA A 231 -14.03 -1.72 3.73
C ALA A 231 -13.44 -2.57 2.59
N LEU A 232 -12.31 -3.24 2.84
CA LEU A 232 -11.64 -4.10 1.86
C LEU A 232 -12.46 -5.36 1.55
N PHE A 233 -12.92 -6.07 2.57
CA PHE A 233 -13.54 -7.38 2.39
C PHE A 233 -15.06 -7.33 2.16
N ARG A 234 -15.72 -6.19 2.29
CA ARG A 234 -17.17 -6.06 2.05
C ARG A 234 -17.55 -6.46 0.63
N GLU A 235 -16.90 -5.88 -0.36
CA GLU A 235 -17.17 -6.15 -1.77
C GLU A 235 -16.83 -7.60 -2.13
N PHE A 236 -15.70 -8.12 -1.64
CA PHE A 236 -15.30 -9.51 -1.77
C PHE A 236 -16.37 -10.47 -1.23
N ALA A 237 -16.77 -10.27 0.04
CA ALA A 237 -17.69 -11.16 0.74
C ALA A 237 -19.09 -11.19 0.10
N PHE A 238 -19.63 -10.02 -0.24
CA PHE A 238 -20.96 -9.96 -0.87
C PHE A 238 -20.96 -10.42 -2.32
N THR A 239 -19.86 -10.21 -3.06
CA THR A 239 -19.68 -10.75 -4.42
C THR A 239 -19.71 -12.27 -4.39
N LEU A 240 -18.95 -12.86 -3.48
CA LEU A 240 -18.89 -14.32 -3.33
C LEU A 240 -20.20 -14.91 -2.85
N ALA A 241 -20.82 -14.29 -1.83
CA ALA A 241 -22.15 -14.70 -1.35
C ALA A 241 -23.22 -14.60 -2.45
N GLY A 242 -23.17 -13.54 -3.27
CA GLY A 242 -24.05 -13.33 -4.41
C GLY A 242 -23.87 -14.39 -5.50
N ALA A 243 -22.63 -14.68 -5.88
CA ALA A 243 -22.33 -15.71 -6.87
C ALA A 243 -22.82 -17.09 -6.43
N VAL A 244 -22.61 -17.45 -5.17
CA VAL A 244 -23.10 -18.73 -4.57
C VAL A 244 -24.64 -18.76 -4.51
N ALA A 245 -25.29 -17.66 -4.15
CA ALA A 245 -26.75 -17.60 -4.13
C ALA A 245 -27.35 -17.80 -5.52
N ILE A 246 -26.78 -17.17 -6.55
CA ILE A 246 -27.20 -17.39 -7.95
C ILE A 246 -26.88 -18.81 -8.40
N SER A 247 -25.75 -19.40 -7.99
CA SER A 247 -25.40 -20.78 -8.26
C SER A 247 -26.48 -21.76 -7.78
N GLY A 248 -26.95 -21.62 -6.54
CA GLY A 248 -28.03 -22.44 -6.01
C GLY A 248 -29.33 -22.36 -6.85
N ILE A 249 -29.67 -21.15 -7.34
CA ILE A 249 -30.84 -20.97 -8.23
C ILE A 249 -30.59 -21.67 -9.59
N VAL A 250 -29.41 -21.51 -10.19
CA VAL A 250 -29.02 -22.12 -11.45
C VAL A 250 -29.00 -23.65 -11.33
N ALA A 251 -28.47 -24.18 -10.24
CA ALA A 251 -28.42 -25.61 -9.96
C ALA A 251 -29.82 -26.24 -9.83
N LEU A 252 -30.78 -25.52 -9.25
CA LEU A 252 -32.15 -26.02 -9.10
C LEU A 252 -33.04 -25.80 -10.33
N THR A 253 -32.64 -24.97 -11.29
CA THR A 253 -33.44 -24.61 -12.46
C THR A 253 -32.83 -25.04 -13.77
N LEU A 254 -31.66 -24.46 -14.11
CA LEU A 254 -30.97 -24.70 -15.37
C LEU A 254 -30.35 -26.09 -15.45
N SER A 255 -29.66 -26.54 -14.40
CA SER A 255 -28.92 -27.80 -14.41
C SER A 255 -29.85 -29.02 -14.62
N PRO A 256 -31.00 -29.17 -13.90
CA PRO A 256 -31.94 -30.25 -14.16
C PRO A 256 -32.59 -30.18 -15.55
N THR A 257 -32.89 -28.96 -16.03
CA THR A 257 -33.48 -28.77 -17.35
C THR A 257 -32.53 -29.17 -18.47
N MET A 258 -31.26 -28.81 -18.34
CA MET A 258 -30.21 -29.25 -19.29
C MET A 258 -29.94 -30.74 -19.19
N ALA A 259 -29.85 -31.29 -17.98
CA ALA A 259 -29.66 -32.72 -17.75
C ALA A 259 -30.77 -33.55 -18.41
N ALA A 260 -32.03 -33.14 -18.28
CA ALA A 260 -33.17 -33.80 -18.91
C ALA A 260 -33.10 -33.85 -20.44
N LYS A 261 -32.40 -32.88 -21.10
CA LYS A 261 -32.27 -32.81 -22.55
C LYS A 261 -31.00 -33.40 -23.09
N LEU A 262 -29.90 -33.32 -22.36
CA LEU A 262 -28.57 -33.69 -22.83
C LEU A 262 -28.16 -35.09 -22.41
N LEU A 263 -28.56 -35.56 -21.21
CA LEU A 263 -28.19 -36.89 -20.72
C LEU A 263 -28.99 -37.98 -21.39
N ARG A 264 -28.33 -39.13 -21.59
CA ARG A 264 -28.92 -40.34 -22.18
C ARG A 264 -28.69 -41.53 -21.25
N SER A 265 -29.41 -42.62 -21.48
CA SER A 265 -29.25 -43.86 -20.69
C SER A 265 -27.81 -44.40 -20.79
N ALA A 266 -27.26 -44.86 -19.68
CA ALA A 266 -25.86 -45.26 -19.51
C ALA A 266 -25.35 -46.38 -20.43
N GLN A 267 -26.24 -47.11 -21.13
CA GLN A 267 -25.86 -48.25 -21.98
C GLN A 267 -25.07 -47.86 -23.25
N ASP A 268 -25.07 -46.56 -23.62
CA ASP A 268 -24.43 -46.10 -24.87
C ASP A 268 -23.01 -45.53 -24.66
N GLU A 269 -22.52 -45.34 -23.43
CA GLU A 269 -21.30 -44.56 -23.14
C GLU A 269 -20.09 -45.39 -22.62
N GLU A 270 -20.19 -46.71 -22.49
CA GLU A 270 -19.10 -47.57 -21.96
C GLU A 270 -17.95 -47.88 -22.94
N ARG A 271 -17.82 -47.14 -24.05
CA ARG A 271 -16.81 -47.44 -25.07
C ARG A 271 -15.70 -46.39 -25.16
N GLY A 272 -14.44 -46.83 -25.22
CA GLY A 272 -13.29 -45.99 -25.46
C GLY A 272 -12.63 -45.44 -24.21
N PHE A 273 -12.09 -44.22 -24.28
CA PHE A 273 -11.38 -43.54 -23.18
C PHE A 273 -12.23 -43.36 -21.93
N THR A 274 -13.50 -43.04 -22.09
CA THR A 274 -14.49 -42.90 -21.01
C THR A 274 -14.64 -44.20 -20.19
N GLY A 275 -14.70 -45.36 -20.87
CA GLY A 275 -14.74 -46.68 -20.19
C GLY A 275 -13.46 -46.96 -19.39
N TRP A 276 -12.30 -46.55 -19.90
CA TRP A 276 -11.03 -46.68 -19.15
C TRP A 276 -11.02 -45.80 -17.89
N VAL A 277 -11.44 -44.56 -18.00
CA VAL A 277 -11.52 -43.61 -16.85
C VAL A 277 -12.48 -44.19 -15.81
N ASN A 278 -13.69 -44.61 -16.19
CA ASN A 278 -14.67 -45.17 -15.26
C ASN A 278 -14.11 -46.42 -14.54
N HIS A 279 -13.39 -47.29 -15.26
CA HIS A 279 -12.78 -48.47 -14.64
C HIS A 279 -11.68 -48.12 -13.62
N GLN A 280 -10.91 -47.04 -13.83
CA GLN A 280 -9.95 -46.56 -12.83
C GLN A 280 -10.66 -45.99 -11.59
N PHE A 281 -11.76 -45.27 -11.79
CA PHE A 281 -12.58 -44.77 -10.67
C PHE A 281 -13.25 -45.89 -9.87
N ASP A 282 -13.74 -46.93 -10.50
CA ASP A 282 -14.28 -48.11 -9.81
C ASP A 282 -13.24 -48.81 -8.92
N ARG A 283 -11.97 -48.87 -9.40
CA ARG A 283 -10.87 -49.39 -8.58
C ARG A 283 -10.57 -48.48 -7.39
N LEU A 284 -10.53 -47.15 -7.61
CA LEU A 284 -10.32 -46.18 -6.55
C LEU A 284 -11.43 -46.25 -5.52
N GLN A 285 -12.70 -46.32 -5.95
CA GLN A 285 -13.86 -46.45 -5.08
C GLN A 285 -13.81 -47.71 -4.21
N LYS A 286 -13.45 -48.87 -4.81
CA LYS A 286 -13.25 -50.13 -4.06
C LYS A 286 -12.14 -49.99 -3.02
N SER A 287 -10.96 -49.45 -3.44
CA SER A 287 -9.84 -49.25 -2.55
C SER A 287 -10.20 -48.28 -1.37
N TYR A 288 -10.94 -47.19 -1.68
CA TYR A 288 -11.45 -46.28 -0.66
C TYR A 288 -12.42 -46.97 0.31
N GLY A 289 -13.34 -47.78 -0.24
CA GLY A 289 -14.29 -48.54 0.60
C GLY A 289 -13.59 -49.53 1.55
N ASP A 290 -12.54 -50.20 1.10
CA ASP A 290 -11.72 -51.09 1.90
C ASP A 290 -10.96 -50.38 3.01
N VAL A 291 -10.37 -49.20 2.69
CA VAL A 291 -9.66 -48.37 3.64
C VAL A 291 -10.63 -47.81 4.67
N LEU A 292 -11.78 -47.30 4.23
CA LEU A 292 -12.82 -46.77 5.10
C LEU A 292 -13.36 -47.85 6.06
N GLY A 293 -13.62 -49.08 5.54
CA GLY A 293 -14.03 -50.21 6.37
C GLY A 293 -13.01 -50.53 7.49
N LYS A 294 -11.71 -50.61 7.14
CA LYS A 294 -10.63 -50.80 8.12
C LYS A 294 -10.54 -49.65 9.14
N THR A 295 -10.72 -48.41 8.67
CA THR A 295 -10.68 -47.23 9.56
C THR A 295 -11.84 -47.25 10.54
N LEU A 296 -13.02 -47.67 10.13
CA LEU A 296 -14.19 -47.80 11.00
C LEU A 296 -14.02 -48.95 12.03
N GLU A 297 -13.36 -50.03 11.65
CA GLU A 297 -12.98 -51.10 12.58
C GLU A 297 -11.96 -50.66 13.60
N THR A 298 -11.00 -49.80 13.20
CA THR A 298 -9.94 -49.24 14.08
C THR A 298 -10.26 -47.83 14.56
N ARG A 299 -11.54 -47.55 14.86
CA ARG A 299 -12.03 -46.22 15.24
C ARG A 299 -11.25 -45.54 16.36
N GLN A 300 -10.66 -46.29 17.31
CA GLN A 300 -9.83 -45.73 18.38
C GLN A 300 -8.58 -45.04 17.83
N ALA A 301 -7.91 -45.63 16.85
CA ALA A 301 -6.76 -45.04 16.18
C ALA A 301 -7.17 -43.76 15.42
N ALA A 302 -8.30 -43.79 14.73
CA ALA A 302 -8.82 -42.59 14.06
C ALA A 302 -9.13 -41.44 15.05
N TYR A 303 -9.72 -41.73 16.21
CA TYR A 303 -9.93 -40.73 17.26
C TYR A 303 -8.63 -40.18 17.83
N LEU A 304 -7.61 -41.01 18.03
CA LEU A 304 -6.29 -40.56 18.51
C LEU A 304 -5.62 -39.62 17.51
N VAL A 305 -5.65 -39.95 16.21
CA VAL A 305 -5.14 -39.09 15.14
C VAL A 305 -5.91 -37.75 15.12
N TRP A 306 -7.23 -37.79 15.18
CA TRP A 306 -8.05 -36.60 15.19
C TRP A 306 -7.75 -35.69 16.41
N ILE A 307 -7.66 -36.28 17.61
CA ILE A 307 -7.29 -35.54 18.84
C ILE A 307 -5.90 -34.94 18.71
N PHE A 308 -4.92 -35.70 18.20
CA PHE A 308 -3.57 -35.19 17.99
C PHE A 308 -3.54 -33.99 17.03
N ILE A 309 -4.23 -34.08 15.90
CA ILE A 309 -4.35 -32.99 14.92
C ILE A 309 -5.07 -31.79 15.55
N GLY A 310 -6.20 -32.02 16.23
CA GLY A 310 -6.95 -30.95 16.90
C GLY A 310 -6.15 -30.24 17.99
N LEU A 311 -5.38 -31.00 18.80
CA LEU A 311 -4.51 -30.41 19.82
C LEU A 311 -3.30 -29.67 19.22
N SER A 312 -2.75 -30.16 18.10
CA SER A 312 -1.61 -29.50 17.43
C SER A 312 -2.02 -28.18 16.74
N THR A 313 -3.30 -28.01 16.39
CA THR A 313 -3.83 -26.78 15.83
C THR A 313 -3.68 -25.59 16.81
N ILE A 314 -3.81 -25.84 18.11
CA ILE A 314 -3.73 -24.78 19.14
C ILE A 314 -2.35 -24.13 19.16
N PRO A 315 -1.24 -24.85 19.37
CA PRO A 315 0.08 -24.22 19.34
C PRO A 315 0.41 -23.63 17.95
N MET A 316 -0.01 -24.27 16.84
CA MET A 316 0.22 -23.71 15.51
C MET A 316 -0.47 -22.35 15.33
N PHE A 317 -1.68 -22.18 15.83
CA PHE A 317 -2.37 -20.90 15.81
C PHE A 317 -1.70 -19.87 16.75
N MET A 318 -1.28 -20.28 17.94
CA MET A 318 -0.63 -19.39 18.91
C MET A 318 0.73 -18.87 18.46
N PHE A 319 1.50 -19.71 17.74
CA PHE A 319 2.82 -19.35 17.21
C PHE A 319 2.80 -18.87 15.77
N SER A 320 1.63 -18.76 15.16
CA SER A 320 1.52 -18.17 13.83
C SER A 320 1.73 -16.66 13.92
N PRO A 321 2.61 -16.08 13.08
CA PRO A 321 2.84 -14.64 13.07
C PRO A 321 1.59 -13.89 12.63
N ASN A 322 1.31 -12.76 13.26
CA ASN A 322 0.19 -11.90 12.94
C ASN A 322 0.64 -10.80 11.96
N GLU A 323 0.08 -10.79 10.78
CA GLU A 323 0.24 -9.75 9.77
C GLU A 323 -1.12 -9.37 9.21
N LEU A 324 -1.31 -8.11 8.79
CA LEU A 324 -2.54 -7.69 8.12
C LEU A 324 -2.54 -8.04 6.64
N ALA A 325 -1.42 -7.80 5.98
CA ALA A 325 -1.18 -8.14 4.59
C ALA A 325 0.30 -8.45 4.39
N PRO A 326 0.65 -9.41 3.54
CA PRO A 326 2.03 -9.63 3.15
C PRO A 326 2.55 -8.46 2.33
N THR A 327 3.87 -8.22 2.38
CA THR A 327 4.52 -7.25 1.50
C THR A 327 4.39 -7.69 0.06
N GLU A 328 3.88 -6.81 -0.81
CA GLU A 328 3.68 -7.07 -2.22
C GLU A 328 4.85 -6.55 -3.05
N ASP A 329 5.15 -7.27 -4.13
CA ASP A 329 6.14 -6.85 -5.09
C ASP A 329 5.50 -5.94 -6.15
N GLN A 330 5.59 -4.62 -5.94
CA GLN A 330 5.04 -3.60 -6.82
C GLN A 330 6.04 -3.11 -7.87
N SER A 331 7.12 -3.84 -8.11
CA SER A 331 8.18 -3.52 -9.08
C SER A 331 8.87 -2.17 -8.84
N VAL A 332 8.89 -1.68 -7.60
CA VAL A 332 9.57 -0.44 -7.22
C VAL A 332 10.19 -0.55 -5.83
N LEU A 333 11.39 0.02 -5.68
CA LEU A 333 12.05 0.27 -4.40
C LEU A 333 12.04 1.78 -4.14
N PHE A 334 11.69 2.18 -2.94
CA PHE A 334 11.78 3.56 -2.48
C PHE A 334 12.98 3.75 -1.57
N GLY A 335 13.58 4.92 -1.63
CA GLY A 335 14.65 5.36 -0.76
C GLY A 335 14.29 6.67 -0.08
N ILE A 336 14.24 6.65 1.25
CA ILE A 336 14.01 7.83 2.08
C ILE A 336 15.37 8.42 2.42
N ILE A 337 15.61 9.66 2.03
CA ILE A 337 16.90 10.34 2.17
C ILE A 337 16.85 11.31 3.36
N ASN A 338 17.78 11.14 4.28
CA ASN A 338 18.06 12.07 5.37
C ASN A 338 19.50 12.55 5.27
N THR A 339 19.69 13.86 5.38
CA THR A 339 21.01 14.52 5.28
C THR A 339 21.31 15.30 6.56
N ALA A 340 22.55 15.79 6.67
CA ALA A 340 22.92 16.64 7.79
C ALA A 340 22.17 17.98 7.72
N SER A 341 21.74 18.49 8.88
CA SER A 341 20.96 19.72 8.98
C SER A 341 21.64 20.98 8.43
N ASN A 342 22.95 20.94 8.33
CA ASN A 342 23.78 22.03 7.81
C ASN A 342 24.30 21.78 6.39
N SER A 343 23.83 20.73 5.72
CA SER A 343 24.23 20.44 4.35
C SER A 343 23.60 21.43 3.37
N THR A 344 24.35 21.77 2.32
CA THR A 344 23.81 22.56 1.22
C THR A 344 23.15 21.68 0.17
N VAL A 345 22.29 22.27 -0.67
CA VAL A 345 21.65 21.55 -1.79
C VAL A 345 22.70 20.93 -2.71
N ASP A 346 23.78 21.64 -3.00
CA ASP A 346 24.87 21.14 -3.85
C ASP A 346 25.58 19.93 -3.24
N GLN A 347 25.76 19.93 -1.91
CA GLN A 347 26.35 18.79 -1.19
C GLN A 347 25.39 17.60 -1.20
N ASN A 348 24.12 17.84 -0.92
CA ASN A 348 23.09 16.81 -0.98
C ASN A 348 22.94 16.23 -2.38
N ALA A 349 23.05 17.06 -3.42
CA ALA A 349 23.06 16.64 -4.81
C ALA A 349 24.19 15.65 -5.11
N ALA A 350 25.41 15.92 -4.64
CA ALA A 350 26.54 15.02 -4.84
C ALA A 350 26.36 13.65 -4.15
N TYR A 351 25.81 13.64 -2.94
CA TYR A 351 25.49 12.38 -2.23
C TYR A 351 24.34 11.63 -2.89
N ALA A 352 23.33 12.35 -3.32
CA ALA A 352 22.17 11.78 -4.00
C ALA A 352 22.55 11.19 -5.36
N GLU A 353 23.46 11.83 -6.11
CA GLU A 353 24.02 11.28 -7.35
C GLU A 353 24.76 9.96 -7.10
N ALA A 354 25.54 9.87 -6.03
CA ALA A 354 26.21 8.63 -5.65
C ALA A 354 25.19 7.52 -5.31
N ALA A 355 24.08 7.86 -4.63
CA ALA A 355 23.01 6.91 -4.34
C ALA A 355 22.23 6.49 -5.59
N GLU A 356 21.98 7.42 -6.51
CA GLU A 356 21.34 7.12 -7.78
C GLU A 356 22.20 6.15 -8.62
N GLN A 357 23.51 6.32 -8.62
CA GLN A 357 24.40 5.40 -9.32
C GLN A 357 24.31 3.97 -8.77
N VAL A 358 24.25 3.83 -7.43
CA VAL A 358 24.02 2.52 -6.81
C VAL A 358 22.70 1.89 -7.27
N MET A 359 21.66 2.69 -7.40
CA MET A 359 20.33 2.21 -7.87
C MET A 359 20.34 1.85 -9.35
N LEU A 360 21.05 2.62 -10.20
CA LEU A 360 21.22 2.34 -11.63
C LEU A 360 22.04 1.08 -11.89
N ASP A 361 22.97 0.76 -11.00
CA ASP A 361 23.82 -0.43 -11.10
C ASP A 361 23.09 -1.72 -10.70
N VAL A 362 21.84 -1.64 -10.19
CA VAL A 362 21.00 -2.82 -9.96
C VAL A 362 20.66 -3.46 -11.30
N PRO A 363 20.97 -4.75 -11.54
CA PRO A 363 20.77 -5.39 -12.85
C PRO A 363 19.30 -5.39 -13.34
N GLU A 364 18.38 -5.36 -12.42
CA GLU A 364 16.95 -5.33 -12.68
C GLU A 364 16.39 -3.92 -12.83
N ALA A 365 17.17 -2.87 -12.60
CA ALA A 365 16.72 -1.48 -12.74
C ALA A 365 16.25 -1.19 -14.17
N ALA A 366 15.10 -0.56 -14.30
CA ALA A 366 14.57 -0.04 -15.55
C ALA A 366 14.77 1.48 -15.63
N LEU A 367 14.49 2.19 -14.56
CA LEU A 367 14.69 3.63 -14.43
C LEU A 367 14.83 4.02 -12.95
N THR A 368 15.42 5.18 -12.73
CA THR A 368 15.51 5.80 -11.40
C THR A 368 14.89 7.19 -11.42
N PHE A 369 14.37 7.61 -10.27
CA PHE A 369 13.94 8.97 -10.05
C PHE A 369 14.34 9.43 -8.66
N GLN A 370 14.63 10.72 -8.52
CA GLN A 370 15.10 11.27 -7.26
C GLN A 370 14.64 12.72 -7.09
N LEU A 371 14.16 13.02 -5.88
CA LEU A 371 13.73 14.35 -5.47
C LEU A 371 14.46 14.71 -4.18
N LEU A 372 15.14 15.85 -4.18
CA LEU A 372 15.69 16.46 -2.96
C LEU A 372 14.86 17.69 -2.64
N PHE A 373 14.49 17.82 -1.38
CA PHE A 373 13.62 18.89 -0.90
C PHE A 373 14.44 19.92 -0.12
N PRO A 374 14.03 21.21 -0.14
CA PRO A 374 14.58 22.19 0.79
C PRO A 374 14.21 21.83 2.23
N PRO A 375 14.99 22.23 3.22
CA PRO A 375 14.75 21.90 4.64
C PRO A 375 13.34 22.27 5.14
N SER A 376 12.74 23.33 4.58
CA SER A 376 11.37 23.76 4.92
C SER A 376 10.30 22.74 4.52
N ILE A 377 10.48 22.05 3.38
CA ILE A 377 9.59 21.01 2.92
C ILE A 377 9.98 19.67 3.58
N GLY A 378 11.27 19.39 3.68
CA GLY A 378 11.81 18.19 4.32
C GLY A 378 11.34 18.02 5.76
N ALA A 379 11.32 19.09 6.55
CA ALA A 379 10.81 19.08 7.92
C ALA A 379 9.30 18.72 7.99
N THR A 380 8.52 19.09 6.98
CA THR A 380 7.07 18.78 6.92
C THR A 380 6.84 17.34 6.49
N ILE A 381 7.66 16.81 5.57
CA ILE A 381 7.56 15.46 5.02
C ILE A 381 8.24 14.44 5.94
N GLY A 382 9.19 14.89 6.77
CA GLY A 382 10.02 14.03 7.63
C GLY A 382 11.19 13.37 6.89
N ALA A 383 11.55 13.90 5.70
CA ALA A 383 12.67 13.43 4.88
C ALA A 383 13.24 14.59 4.07
N ASP A 384 14.56 14.62 3.88
CA ASP A 384 15.23 15.63 3.07
C ASP A 384 15.19 15.30 1.58
N GLY A 385 14.81 14.08 1.24
CA GLY A 385 14.63 13.65 -0.14
C GLY A 385 13.97 12.28 -0.26
N PHE A 386 13.59 11.99 -1.48
CA PHE A 386 12.95 10.75 -1.87
C PHE A 386 13.57 10.24 -3.17
N SER A 387 13.85 8.97 -3.23
CA SER A 387 14.39 8.32 -4.42
C SER A 387 13.60 7.06 -4.72
N GLY A 388 13.63 6.61 -5.96
CA GLY A 388 13.03 5.35 -6.33
C GLY A 388 13.76 4.70 -7.50
N VAL A 389 13.77 3.39 -7.51
CA VAL A 389 14.15 2.58 -8.67
C VAL A 389 12.97 1.72 -9.07
N VAL A 390 12.47 1.95 -10.27
CA VAL A 390 11.49 1.06 -10.90
C VAL A 390 12.28 -0.07 -11.55
N VAL A 391 11.91 -1.30 -11.24
CA VAL A 391 12.57 -2.48 -11.78
C VAL A 391 11.76 -3.08 -12.92
N LYS A 392 12.41 -3.93 -13.71
CA LYS A 392 11.78 -4.64 -14.82
C LYS A 392 10.56 -5.43 -14.39
N PRO A 393 9.60 -5.69 -15.28
CA PRO A 393 8.43 -6.51 -14.99
C PRO A 393 8.80 -7.91 -14.44
N TRP A 394 7.90 -8.53 -13.70
CA TRP A 394 8.12 -9.84 -13.05
C TRP A 394 8.63 -10.93 -14.01
N ALA A 395 8.13 -10.94 -15.25
CA ALA A 395 8.53 -11.92 -16.27
C ALA A 395 9.98 -11.75 -16.78
N GLU A 396 10.61 -10.60 -16.51
CA GLU A 396 11.95 -10.25 -17.03
C GLU A 396 13.04 -10.26 -15.94
N ARG A 397 12.71 -10.69 -14.72
CA ARG A 397 13.64 -10.71 -13.58
C ARG A 397 13.49 -11.98 -12.73
N ASP A 398 14.61 -12.40 -12.14
CA ASP A 398 14.65 -13.59 -11.28
C ASP A 398 14.46 -13.28 -9.79
N ARG A 399 14.76 -12.01 -9.37
CA ARG A 399 14.68 -11.60 -7.95
C ARG A 399 13.45 -10.73 -7.71
N THR A 400 12.82 -10.93 -6.55
CA THR A 400 11.76 -10.04 -6.09
C THR A 400 12.33 -8.74 -5.53
N VAL A 401 11.52 -7.68 -5.51
CA VAL A 401 11.90 -6.39 -4.93
C VAL A 401 12.29 -6.54 -3.47
N THR A 402 11.55 -7.34 -2.71
CA THR A 402 11.85 -7.61 -1.29
C THR A 402 13.23 -8.26 -1.10
N ALA A 403 13.64 -9.14 -2.02
CA ALA A 403 14.97 -9.77 -1.97
C ALA A 403 16.10 -8.79 -2.35
N MET A 404 15.80 -7.71 -3.07
CA MET A 404 16.78 -6.69 -3.44
C MET A 404 17.05 -5.68 -2.31
N VAL A 405 16.06 -5.44 -1.42
CA VAL A 405 16.17 -4.45 -0.34
C VAL A 405 17.47 -4.56 0.47
N PRO A 406 17.87 -5.73 1.00
CA PRO A 406 19.10 -5.84 1.80
C PRO A 406 20.37 -5.51 1.02
N ASP A 407 20.44 -5.90 -0.23
CA ASP A 407 21.61 -5.67 -1.09
C ASP A 407 21.79 -4.18 -1.41
N VAL A 408 20.68 -3.53 -1.80
CA VAL A 408 20.70 -2.08 -2.11
C VAL A 408 20.94 -1.29 -0.83
N GLN A 409 20.30 -1.66 0.29
CA GLN A 409 20.52 -1.02 1.60
C GLN A 409 21.99 -1.08 2.03
N ALA A 410 22.64 -2.24 1.88
CA ALA A 410 24.05 -2.40 2.24
C ALA A 410 24.96 -1.50 1.41
N GLN A 411 24.66 -1.31 0.12
CA GLN A 411 25.44 -0.46 -0.77
C GLN A 411 25.24 1.03 -0.47
N VAL A 412 24.01 1.50 -0.32
CA VAL A 412 23.72 2.93 -0.01
C VAL A 412 24.21 3.33 1.37
N SER A 413 24.26 2.38 2.32
CA SER A 413 24.78 2.62 3.68
C SER A 413 26.29 2.90 3.70
N ASN A 414 27.02 2.58 2.64
CA ASN A 414 28.45 2.88 2.49
C ASN A 414 28.73 4.31 1.97
N ILE A 415 27.71 5.08 1.61
CA ILE A 415 27.88 6.45 1.11
C ILE A 415 28.03 7.38 2.33
N PRO A 416 29.22 7.99 2.54
CA PRO A 416 29.42 8.84 3.70
C PRO A 416 28.63 10.15 3.56
N GLY A 417 28.00 10.59 4.65
CA GLY A 417 27.23 11.84 4.70
C GLY A 417 25.78 11.73 4.25
N LEU A 418 25.34 10.56 3.79
CA LEU A 418 23.98 10.25 3.43
C LEU A 418 23.41 9.16 4.35
N GLN A 419 22.21 9.36 4.86
CA GLN A 419 21.40 8.30 5.45
C GLN A 419 20.25 8.02 4.48
N MET A 420 20.24 6.83 3.91
CA MET A 420 19.19 6.42 2.99
C MET A 420 18.61 5.10 3.44
N PHE A 421 17.29 5.07 3.58
CA PHE A 421 16.54 3.89 4.02
C PHE A 421 15.77 3.33 2.83
N ILE A 422 16.10 2.09 2.46
CA ILE A 422 15.41 1.40 1.35
C ILE A 422 14.18 0.69 1.89
N THR A 423 13.06 0.94 1.24
CA THR A 423 11.75 0.38 1.59
C THR A 423 10.95 0.04 0.34
N THR A 424 9.84 -0.65 0.52
CA THR A 424 8.85 -0.97 -0.53
C THR A 424 7.57 -0.19 -0.28
N PRO A 425 6.75 0.06 -1.30
CA PRO A 425 5.44 0.64 -1.10
C PRO A 425 4.59 -0.16 -0.10
N PRO A 426 3.73 0.49 0.69
CA PRO A 426 2.84 -0.20 1.61
C PRO A 426 1.83 -1.08 0.84
N ALA A 427 1.55 -2.27 1.39
CA ALA A 427 0.58 -3.20 0.78
C ALA A 427 -0.88 -2.75 0.95
N LEU A 428 -1.18 -1.94 1.96
CA LEU A 428 -2.53 -1.48 2.27
C LEU A 428 -2.67 0.04 2.17
N PRO A 429 -3.84 0.55 1.77
CA PRO A 429 -4.12 1.98 1.76
C PRO A 429 -3.97 2.60 3.15
N GLY A 430 -3.39 3.80 3.22
CA GLY A 430 -3.12 4.50 4.47
C GLY A 430 -1.91 3.97 5.24
N GLY A 431 -1.14 3.06 4.66
CA GLY A 431 0.21 2.73 5.09
C GLY A 431 1.17 3.91 4.89
N SER A 432 2.31 3.83 5.53
CA SER A 432 3.40 4.79 5.41
C SER A 432 4.62 4.14 4.76
N ASN A 433 5.63 4.94 4.46
CA ASN A 433 6.88 4.44 3.89
C ASN A 433 7.63 3.47 4.81
N PHE A 434 7.34 3.49 6.10
CA PHE A 434 7.90 2.58 7.09
C PHE A 434 6.78 1.73 7.71
N PRO A 435 6.86 0.40 7.67
CA PRO A 435 5.86 -0.47 8.29
C PRO A 435 5.76 -0.29 9.80
N VAL A 436 6.92 -0.13 10.47
CA VAL A 436 6.97 0.14 11.91
C VAL A 436 6.94 1.65 12.13
N GLU A 437 5.88 2.13 12.76
CA GLU A 437 5.75 3.50 13.24
C GLU A 437 5.22 3.52 14.67
N PHE A 438 6.11 3.83 15.60
CA PHE A 438 5.85 3.88 17.05
C PHE A 438 5.97 5.30 17.55
N VAL A 439 4.94 5.83 18.19
CA VAL A 439 4.86 7.23 18.62
C VAL A 439 4.89 7.30 20.14
N ILE A 440 5.87 8.00 20.71
CA ILE A 440 5.90 8.35 22.14
C ILE A 440 5.29 9.73 22.32
N THR A 441 4.38 9.88 23.27
CA THR A 441 3.66 11.12 23.54
C THR A 441 3.75 11.54 24.99
N SER A 442 3.86 12.85 25.25
CA SER A 442 3.87 13.42 26.59
C SER A 442 3.57 14.94 26.55
N THR A 443 3.32 15.52 27.69
CA THR A 443 3.33 17.00 27.88
C THR A 443 4.74 17.54 28.15
N ALA A 444 5.74 16.67 28.26
CA ALA A 444 7.13 17.04 28.48
C ALA A 444 7.76 17.77 27.29
N ASP A 445 8.90 18.41 27.53
CA ASP A 445 9.66 19.10 26.51
C ASP A 445 10.30 18.14 25.48
N ALA A 446 10.64 18.67 24.31
CA ALA A 446 11.20 17.92 23.20
C ALA A 446 12.50 17.18 23.56
N ASP A 447 13.37 17.81 24.35
CA ASP A 447 14.65 17.20 24.78
C ASP A 447 14.45 15.92 25.61
N GLN A 448 13.45 15.93 26.50
CA GLN A 448 13.12 14.78 27.33
C GLN A 448 12.52 13.64 26.49
N LEU A 449 11.61 13.98 25.55
CA LEU A 449 11.06 13.01 24.60
C LEU A 449 12.16 12.38 23.74
N LEU A 450 13.08 13.20 23.23
CA LEU A 450 14.21 12.72 22.44
C LEU A 450 15.13 11.78 23.22
N ALA A 451 15.35 12.03 24.51
CA ALA A 451 16.18 11.17 25.35
C ALA A 451 15.59 9.75 25.45
N PHE A 452 14.30 9.62 25.74
CA PHE A 452 13.61 8.32 25.77
C PHE A 452 13.55 7.64 24.39
N ALA A 453 13.30 8.43 23.33
CA ALA A 453 13.31 7.91 21.96
C ALA A 453 14.67 7.32 21.57
N LYS A 454 15.78 7.97 21.93
CA LYS A 454 17.14 7.46 21.70
C LYS A 454 17.42 6.19 22.50
N GLU A 455 16.98 6.11 23.75
CA GLU A 455 17.11 4.90 24.56
C GLU A 455 16.34 3.72 23.94
N LEU A 456 15.09 3.97 23.50
CA LEU A 456 14.27 2.97 22.81
C LEU A 456 14.92 2.55 21.47
N GLN A 457 15.45 3.51 20.70
CA GLN A 457 16.18 3.24 19.45
C GLN A 457 17.39 2.34 19.69
N GLN A 458 18.17 2.57 20.76
CA GLN A 458 19.34 1.76 21.09
C GLN A 458 18.93 0.31 21.43
N LYS A 459 17.87 0.11 22.22
CA LYS A 459 17.33 -1.21 22.52
C LYS A 459 16.81 -1.90 21.26
N ALA A 460 16.09 -1.16 20.41
CA ALA A 460 15.57 -1.67 19.14
C ALA A 460 16.71 -2.11 18.21
N THR A 461 17.75 -1.32 18.08
CA THR A 461 18.94 -1.65 17.28
C THR A 461 19.65 -2.90 17.81
N ALA A 462 19.80 -3.00 19.13
CA ALA A 462 20.45 -4.15 19.76
C ALA A 462 19.64 -5.45 19.65
N SER A 463 18.33 -5.37 19.41
CA SER A 463 17.46 -6.55 19.29
C SER A 463 17.68 -7.37 18.02
N GLY A 464 18.23 -6.75 16.96
CA GLY A 464 18.35 -7.35 15.62
C GLY A 464 17.01 -7.54 14.88
N LEU A 465 15.91 -7.01 15.42
CA LEU A 465 14.58 -7.07 14.79
C LEU A 465 14.38 -6.01 13.69
N PHE A 466 15.31 -5.08 13.52
CA PHE A 466 15.22 -3.99 12.56
C PHE A 466 16.34 -4.09 11.52
N ALA A 467 16.00 -3.85 10.26
CA ALA A 467 16.96 -3.88 9.14
C ALA A 467 18.03 -2.79 9.26
N PHE A 468 17.70 -1.69 9.93
CA PHE A 468 18.58 -0.58 10.26
C PHE A 468 18.09 0.05 11.58
N PRO A 469 18.92 0.89 12.27
CA PRO A 469 18.45 1.62 13.44
C PRO A 469 17.20 2.44 13.11
N PRO A 470 16.08 2.26 13.86
CA PRO A 470 14.86 3.03 13.58
C PRO A 470 15.13 4.54 13.53
N ASP A 471 14.61 5.23 12.54
CA ASP A 471 14.75 6.68 12.41
C ASP A 471 13.86 7.40 13.45
N ILE A 472 14.39 8.47 14.03
CA ILE A 472 13.68 9.34 14.97
C ILE A 472 13.35 10.64 14.24
N ASP A 473 12.07 11.01 14.15
CA ASP A 473 11.60 12.21 13.46
C ASP A 473 11.94 13.51 14.20
N LEU A 474 12.10 13.46 15.52
CA LEU A 474 12.52 14.59 16.33
C LEU A 474 14.05 14.70 16.32
N LYS A 475 14.56 15.66 15.53
CA LYS A 475 15.99 15.95 15.43
C LYS A 475 16.26 17.36 15.98
N ILE A 476 17.05 17.46 17.06
CA ILE A 476 17.47 18.73 17.66
C ILE A 476 18.94 18.96 17.25
N ASP A 477 19.13 19.34 16.02
CA ASP A 477 20.45 19.50 15.39
C ASP A 477 20.49 20.63 14.36
N GLN A 478 19.42 21.43 14.24
CA GLN A 478 19.35 22.54 13.29
C GLN A 478 20.11 23.75 13.80
N PRO A 479 21.23 24.18 13.18
CA PRO A 479 21.88 25.41 13.53
C PRO A 479 20.97 26.60 13.25
N GLN A 480 20.85 27.49 14.20
CA GLN A 480 20.06 28.71 14.09
C GLN A 480 20.90 29.94 14.47
N ALA A 481 20.88 30.94 13.59
CA ALA A 481 21.40 32.26 13.88
C ALA A 481 20.23 33.19 14.20
N THR A 482 20.13 33.67 15.45
CA THR A 482 19.08 34.58 15.90
C THR A 482 19.63 36.01 15.91
N ILE A 483 18.99 36.90 15.16
CA ILE A 483 19.31 38.31 15.16
C ILE A 483 18.58 38.97 16.35
N VAL A 484 19.34 39.34 17.37
CA VAL A 484 18.82 40.02 18.58
C VAL A 484 18.99 41.50 18.42
N LEU A 485 17.87 42.22 18.28
CA LEU A 485 17.86 43.65 18.06
C LEU A 485 17.98 44.40 19.40
N ASP A 486 18.89 45.41 19.43
CA ASP A 486 19.01 46.38 20.54
C ASP A 486 17.92 47.46 20.41
N ARG A 487 16.86 47.31 21.19
CA ARG A 487 15.67 48.19 21.14
C ARG A 487 15.98 49.61 21.55
N ASP A 488 16.91 49.82 22.47
CA ASP A 488 17.29 51.16 22.94
C ASP A 488 18.05 51.89 21.83
N ARG A 489 18.99 51.24 21.17
CA ARG A 489 19.69 51.81 20.01
C ARG A 489 18.76 52.07 18.81
N LEU A 490 17.78 51.18 18.58
CA LEU A 490 16.76 51.45 17.56
C LEU A 490 15.98 52.74 17.85
N ALA A 491 15.58 52.96 19.11
CA ALA A 491 14.89 54.13 19.52
C ALA A 491 15.76 55.39 19.40
N ASP A 492 17.01 55.32 19.85
CA ASP A 492 17.97 56.44 19.76
C ASP A 492 18.24 56.87 18.32
N LEU A 493 18.26 55.94 17.38
CA LEU A 493 18.45 56.18 15.94
C LEU A 493 17.13 56.49 15.20
N GLY A 494 16.00 56.52 15.91
CA GLY A 494 14.69 56.77 15.33
C GLY A 494 14.20 55.71 14.36
N LEU A 495 14.74 54.46 14.45
CA LEU A 495 14.40 53.36 13.59
C LEU A 495 13.09 52.68 14.04
N ASN A 496 12.26 52.34 13.06
CA ASN A 496 11.01 51.60 13.31
C ASN A 496 11.27 50.09 13.21
N LEU A 497 10.89 49.35 14.25
CA LEU A 497 11.08 47.90 14.30
C LEU A 497 10.42 47.17 13.10
N SER A 498 9.25 47.65 12.67
CA SER A 498 8.56 47.07 11.51
C SER A 498 9.34 47.27 10.20
N GLN A 499 9.98 48.44 10.04
CA GLN A 499 10.80 48.75 8.87
C GLN A 499 12.06 47.90 8.88
N VAL A 500 12.73 47.77 10.03
CA VAL A 500 13.91 46.91 10.19
C VAL A 500 13.58 45.46 9.82
N GLY A 501 12.41 44.96 10.28
CA GLY A 501 11.94 43.64 9.94
C GLY A 501 11.64 43.45 8.44
N ALA A 502 11.06 44.48 7.80
CA ALA A 502 10.79 44.47 6.36
C ALA A 502 12.08 44.46 5.52
N ASP A 503 13.05 45.31 5.88
CA ASP A 503 14.34 45.40 5.21
C ASP A 503 15.12 44.08 5.32
N LEU A 504 15.16 43.48 6.51
CA LEU A 504 15.77 42.16 6.74
C LEU A 504 15.06 41.08 5.95
N ALA A 505 13.74 41.05 5.96
CA ALA A 505 12.97 40.07 5.20
C ALA A 505 13.21 40.22 3.71
N ALA A 506 13.28 41.42 3.17
CA ALA A 506 13.56 41.67 1.77
C ALA A 506 14.97 41.17 1.36
N ALA A 507 15.95 41.31 2.29
CA ALA A 507 17.33 40.88 2.01
C ALA A 507 17.56 39.36 2.16
N THR A 508 16.86 38.67 3.07
CA THR A 508 17.22 37.31 3.50
C THR A 508 16.17 36.25 3.26
N SER A 509 14.88 36.61 3.21
CA SER A 509 13.79 35.61 3.26
C SER A 509 13.45 34.96 1.91
N GLY A 510 13.86 35.55 0.78
CA GLY A 510 13.43 35.10 -0.54
C GLY A 510 11.91 35.26 -0.79
N ASN A 511 11.21 36.02 0.06
CA ASN A 511 9.80 36.33 -0.13
C ASN A 511 9.59 37.29 -1.30
N PHE A 512 8.45 37.15 -1.97
CA PHE A 512 8.08 38.08 -3.03
C PHE A 512 7.51 39.39 -2.45
N ILE A 513 7.86 40.50 -3.09
CA ILE A 513 7.37 41.83 -2.72
C ILE A 513 6.13 42.23 -3.51
N ASN A 514 5.99 41.73 -4.72
CA ASN A 514 4.85 42.01 -5.60
C ASN A 514 4.65 40.90 -6.63
N ARG A 515 3.57 41.00 -7.38
CA ARG A 515 3.26 40.14 -8.53
C ARG A 515 3.06 40.99 -9.77
N PHE A 516 3.42 40.44 -10.93
CA PHE A 516 3.16 41.05 -12.23
C PHE A 516 2.64 40.01 -13.23
N ASN A 517 1.92 40.48 -14.24
CA ASN A 517 1.36 39.61 -15.27
C ASN A 517 2.20 39.71 -16.56
N MET A 518 2.59 38.55 -17.08
CA MET A 518 3.29 38.43 -18.35
C MET A 518 2.70 37.23 -19.09
N ASP A 519 2.31 37.42 -20.35
CA ASP A 519 1.73 36.37 -21.22
C ASP A 519 0.55 35.59 -20.57
N GLY A 520 -0.29 36.30 -19.81
CA GLY A 520 -1.46 35.71 -19.13
C GLY A 520 -1.15 34.91 -17.86
N ARG A 521 0.11 34.97 -17.36
CA ARG A 521 0.52 34.31 -16.10
C ARG A 521 0.96 35.34 -15.08
N SER A 522 0.73 35.04 -13.80
CA SER A 522 1.14 35.85 -12.67
C SER A 522 2.48 35.37 -12.15
N TYR A 523 3.50 36.23 -12.19
CA TYR A 523 4.84 35.98 -11.69
C TYR A 523 5.09 36.73 -10.39
N LYS A 524 5.95 36.19 -9.53
CA LYS A 524 6.41 36.83 -8.30
C LYS A 524 7.68 37.66 -8.56
N VAL A 525 7.77 38.81 -7.92
CA VAL A 525 9.01 39.61 -7.90
C VAL A 525 9.73 39.32 -6.59
N ILE A 526 10.86 38.64 -6.70
CA ILE A 526 11.63 38.16 -5.54
C ILE A 526 12.98 38.86 -5.50
N PRO A 527 13.19 39.84 -4.58
CA PRO A 527 14.51 40.41 -4.33
C PRO A 527 15.35 39.44 -3.50
N VAL A 528 16.59 39.26 -3.89
CA VAL A 528 17.53 38.36 -3.19
C VAL A 528 18.90 39.00 -3.15
N VAL A 529 19.54 39.05 -1.98
CA VAL A 529 20.97 39.39 -1.89
C VAL A 529 21.80 38.25 -2.49
N GLN A 530 22.86 38.57 -3.21
CA GLN A 530 23.71 37.57 -3.83
C GLN A 530 24.20 36.57 -2.77
N ARG A 531 24.29 35.28 -3.15
CA ARG A 531 24.71 34.20 -2.24
C ARG A 531 26.09 34.44 -1.62
N THR A 532 27.01 35.03 -2.37
CA THR A 532 28.38 35.38 -1.91
C THR A 532 28.37 36.32 -0.72
N ASP A 533 27.34 37.16 -0.57
CA ASP A 533 27.28 38.20 0.44
C ASP A 533 26.43 37.75 1.67
N ARG A 534 25.91 36.51 1.65
CA ARG A 534 25.14 35.90 2.74
C ARG A 534 25.56 34.44 3.04
N LEU A 535 26.81 34.09 2.80
CA LEU A 535 27.31 32.72 3.05
C LEU A 535 27.46 32.41 4.54
N THR A 536 27.73 33.40 5.38
CA THR A 536 27.87 33.22 6.82
C THR A 536 26.95 34.17 7.58
N SER A 537 26.63 33.82 8.81
CA SER A 537 25.79 34.66 9.68
C SER A 537 26.43 36.02 9.99
N GLU A 538 27.76 36.09 10.03
CA GLU A 538 28.50 37.34 10.28
C GLU A 538 28.32 38.34 9.13
N GLN A 539 28.19 37.86 7.90
CA GLN A 539 27.94 38.71 6.73
C GLN A 539 26.59 39.41 6.79
N LEU A 540 25.58 38.86 7.54
CA LEU A 540 24.30 39.51 7.74
C LEU A 540 24.46 40.86 8.49
N GLY A 541 25.51 41.01 9.31
CA GLY A 541 25.84 42.26 9.96
C GLY A 541 26.13 43.44 9.01
N ASN A 542 26.48 43.14 7.77
CA ASN A 542 26.79 44.13 6.72
C ASN A 542 25.51 44.60 5.98
N ILE A 543 24.34 43.97 6.22
CA ILE A 543 23.08 44.43 5.64
C ILE A 543 22.78 45.82 6.22
N HIS A 544 22.42 46.75 5.35
CA HIS A 544 22.06 48.12 5.75
C HIS A 544 20.53 48.22 5.85
N ILE A 545 20.11 48.87 6.95
CA ILE A 545 18.72 49.14 7.25
C ILE A 545 18.42 50.60 6.95
N SER A 546 17.28 50.87 6.37
CA SER A 546 16.81 52.21 6.04
C SER A 546 16.41 52.99 7.29
N GLY A 547 17.12 54.05 7.59
CA GLY A 547 16.83 54.96 8.69
C GLY A 547 16.09 56.21 8.25
N PRO A 548 15.72 57.07 9.22
CA PRO A 548 15.13 58.40 8.95
C PRO A 548 16.05 59.22 8.04
N ASP A 549 15.44 60.07 7.19
CA ASP A 549 16.15 60.99 6.30
C ASP A 549 17.12 60.32 5.30
N GLY A 550 16.89 59.02 4.99
CA GLY A 550 17.71 58.29 4.03
C GLY A 550 19.03 57.78 4.57
N GLN A 551 19.26 57.83 5.87
CA GLN A 551 20.47 57.26 6.49
C GLN A 551 20.49 55.74 6.37
N MET A 552 21.60 55.15 6.03
CA MET A 552 21.82 53.73 5.97
C MET A 552 22.58 53.24 7.19
N VAL A 553 21.97 52.41 8.02
CA VAL A 553 22.50 51.90 9.28
C VAL A 553 22.88 50.44 9.14
N PRO A 554 24.12 50.03 9.33
CA PRO A 554 24.50 48.64 9.25
C PRO A 554 23.88 47.84 10.40
N LEU A 555 23.35 46.63 10.11
CA LEU A 555 22.70 45.78 11.09
C LEU A 555 23.57 45.52 12.32
N SER A 556 24.90 45.36 12.12
CA SER A 556 25.87 45.13 13.20
C SER A 556 25.93 46.27 14.25
N SER A 557 25.41 47.48 13.95
CA SER A 557 25.35 48.57 14.91
C SER A 557 24.10 48.56 15.81
N ILE A 558 23.07 47.82 15.41
CA ILE A 558 21.75 47.77 16.09
C ILE A 558 21.35 46.35 16.50
N ALA A 559 22.16 45.36 16.19
CA ALA A 559 21.90 43.95 16.50
C ALA A 559 23.17 43.18 16.78
N HIS A 560 23.04 42.05 17.47
CA HIS A 560 24.04 41.00 17.55
C HIS A 560 23.45 39.65 17.15
N ILE A 561 24.28 38.70 16.78
CA ILE A 561 23.84 37.41 16.34
C ILE A 561 24.18 36.37 17.40
N GLU A 562 23.17 35.63 17.84
CA GLU A 562 23.30 34.50 18.76
C GLU A 562 23.16 33.20 18.00
N HIS A 563 24.06 32.26 18.27
CA HIS A 563 24.02 30.93 17.68
C HIS A 563 23.42 29.92 18.68
N SER A 564 22.46 29.17 18.21
CA SER A 564 21.81 28.10 18.97
C SER A 564 21.58 26.87 18.10
N VAL A 565 21.20 25.77 18.73
CA VAL A 565 20.76 24.57 18.04
C VAL A 565 19.31 24.35 18.45
N VAL A 566 18.44 24.14 17.46
CA VAL A 566 17.00 23.99 17.66
C VAL A 566 16.50 22.71 17.00
N ALA A 567 15.28 22.31 17.34
CA ALA A 567 14.62 21.20 16.65
C ALA A 567 14.26 21.59 15.21
N ARG A 568 14.47 20.67 14.26
CA ARG A 568 14.04 20.87 12.87
C ARG A 568 12.52 21.01 12.76
N SER A 569 11.79 20.19 13.53
CA SER A 569 10.32 20.23 13.64
C SER A 569 9.89 19.83 15.05
N LEU A 570 8.76 20.34 15.50
CA LEU A 570 8.10 19.95 16.74
C LEU A 570 6.77 19.30 16.41
N ASN A 571 6.73 17.98 16.53
CA ASN A 571 5.58 17.20 16.16
C ASN A 571 4.60 17.05 17.32
N ARG A 572 3.31 17.01 17.01
CA ARG A 572 2.25 16.73 17.97
C ARG A 572 1.39 15.58 17.48
N PHE A 573 1.01 14.74 18.40
CA PHE A 573 0.09 13.66 18.18
C PHE A 573 -1.02 13.70 19.24
N GLN A 574 -2.28 13.72 18.82
CA GLN A 574 -3.44 13.86 19.72
C GLN A 574 -3.30 15.00 20.73
N GLN A 575 -2.80 16.16 20.26
CA GLN A 575 -2.56 17.37 21.04
C GLN A 575 -1.41 17.30 22.06
N LEU A 576 -0.73 16.19 22.20
CA LEU A 576 0.48 16.04 23.02
C LEU A 576 1.74 16.24 22.16
N ASN A 577 2.83 16.65 22.81
CA ASN A 577 4.15 16.62 22.15
C ASN A 577 4.49 15.17 21.83
N ALA A 578 5.07 14.94 20.66
CA ALA A 578 5.29 13.59 20.18
C ALA A 578 6.65 13.42 19.51
N VAL A 579 7.17 12.22 19.60
CA VAL A 579 8.32 11.74 18.84
C VAL A 579 7.98 10.38 18.23
N LYS A 580 8.28 10.20 16.95
CA LYS A 580 8.01 8.97 16.23
C LYS A 580 9.32 8.23 15.91
N LEU A 581 9.32 6.93 16.16
CA LEU A 581 10.33 5.98 15.69
C LEU A 581 9.76 5.26 14.46
N SER A 582 10.50 5.28 13.37
CA SER A 582 10.12 4.66 12.10
C SER A 582 11.16 3.64 11.67
N GLY A 583 10.74 2.46 11.21
CA GLY A 583 11.69 1.42 10.82
C GLY A 583 11.08 0.32 9.97
N VAL A 584 11.96 -0.55 9.46
CA VAL A 584 11.60 -1.76 8.73
C VAL A 584 11.99 -2.96 9.57
N SER A 585 11.03 -3.84 9.84
CA SER A 585 11.27 -5.07 10.58
C SER A 585 11.96 -6.12 9.71
N THR A 586 12.91 -6.87 10.30
CA THR A 586 13.50 -8.08 9.68
C THR A 586 12.63 -9.32 9.85
N ARG A 587 11.63 -9.23 10.73
CA ARG A 587 10.60 -10.25 10.99
C ARG A 587 9.23 -9.65 10.83
N THR A 588 8.22 -10.22 11.48
CA THR A 588 6.85 -9.71 11.40
C THR A 588 6.71 -8.34 12.07
N LEU A 589 5.78 -7.54 11.58
CA LEU A 589 5.44 -6.25 12.17
C LEU A 589 5.02 -6.39 13.64
N ASP A 590 4.26 -7.45 13.97
CA ASP A 590 3.78 -7.73 15.32
C ASP A 590 4.93 -7.98 16.31
N GLU A 591 5.96 -8.74 15.92
CA GLU A 591 7.13 -8.99 16.76
C GLU A 591 7.90 -7.71 17.06
N ALA A 592 8.10 -6.85 16.04
CA ALA A 592 8.79 -5.58 16.21
C ALA A 592 8.02 -4.63 17.12
N LEU A 593 6.69 -4.52 16.95
CA LEU A 593 5.83 -3.68 17.80
C LEU A 593 5.79 -4.21 19.24
N SER A 594 5.61 -5.51 19.43
CA SER A 594 5.57 -6.11 20.76
C SER A 594 6.90 -5.92 21.51
N PHE A 595 8.03 -5.95 20.80
CA PHE A 595 9.32 -5.61 21.38
C PHE A 595 9.37 -4.14 21.83
N LEU A 596 8.93 -3.20 20.96
CA LEU A 596 8.94 -1.77 21.29
C LEU A 596 7.99 -1.46 22.44
N GLU A 597 6.82 -2.08 22.52
CA GLU A 597 5.87 -1.97 23.63
C GLU A 597 6.50 -2.39 24.96
N ASN A 598 7.08 -3.59 25.01
CA ASN A 598 7.74 -4.09 26.20
C ASN A 598 8.93 -3.20 26.64
N ALA A 599 9.72 -2.74 25.66
CA ALA A 599 10.83 -1.85 25.96
C ALA A 599 10.36 -0.45 26.40
N ALA A 600 9.27 0.06 25.85
CA ALA A 600 8.66 1.33 26.24
C ALA A 600 8.06 1.24 27.67
N ASP A 601 7.38 0.15 28.00
CA ASP A 601 6.83 -0.07 29.34
C ASP A 601 7.93 -0.14 30.43
N GLU A 602 9.15 -0.57 30.06
CA GLU A 602 10.31 -0.58 30.95
C GLU A 602 10.96 0.81 31.10
N ILE A 603 11.01 1.61 30.03
CA ILE A 603 11.77 2.87 29.98
C ILE A 603 10.90 4.08 30.38
N LEU A 604 9.62 4.12 29.94
CA LEU A 604 8.80 5.32 30.04
C LEU A 604 8.26 5.52 31.46
N PRO A 605 8.50 6.70 32.07
CA PRO A 605 7.95 7.02 33.39
C PRO A 605 6.47 7.41 33.29
N PRO A 606 5.74 7.52 34.43
CA PRO A 606 4.37 8.05 34.47
C PRO A 606 4.27 9.42 33.79
N GLY A 607 3.24 9.62 32.96
CA GLY A 607 3.03 10.85 32.17
C GLY A 607 3.51 10.75 30.73
N TYR A 608 4.13 9.63 30.36
CA TYR A 608 4.41 9.25 28.99
C TYR A 608 3.49 8.12 28.55
N SER A 609 3.12 8.13 27.30
CA SER A 609 2.35 7.06 26.66
C SER A 609 2.86 6.82 25.25
N TYR A 610 2.47 5.71 24.68
CA TYR A 610 2.78 5.42 23.29
C TYR A 610 1.50 5.10 22.49
N ASP A 611 1.59 5.32 21.18
CA ASP A 611 0.56 5.01 20.19
C ASP A 611 1.26 4.67 18.86
N TYR A 612 0.53 4.50 17.81
CA TYR A 612 1.00 4.06 16.51
C TYR A 612 0.46 4.93 15.38
N THR A 613 1.12 4.90 14.23
CA THR A 613 0.63 5.46 12.97
C THR A 613 0.75 4.41 11.84
N GLY A 614 0.23 4.71 10.67
CA GLY A 614 0.35 3.86 9.49
C GLY A 614 -0.09 2.41 9.69
N GLU A 615 0.67 1.47 9.14
CA GLU A 615 0.41 0.03 9.21
C GLU A 615 0.46 -0.52 10.65
N SER A 616 1.33 0.03 11.49
CA SER A 616 1.43 -0.33 12.90
C SER A 616 0.12 -0.10 13.65
N ARG A 617 -0.55 1.04 13.40
CA ARG A 617 -1.86 1.33 13.96
C ARG A 617 -2.94 0.42 13.40
N GLN A 618 -2.90 0.17 12.10
CA GLN A 618 -3.84 -0.74 11.45
C GLN A 618 -3.75 -2.14 12.06
N LEU A 619 -2.55 -2.67 12.26
CA LEU A 619 -2.35 -3.98 12.88
C LEU A 619 -2.94 -4.03 14.29
N ARG A 620 -2.70 -3.04 15.14
CA ARG A 620 -3.20 -3.00 16.52
C ARG A 620 -4.72 -2.79 16.60
N THR A 621 -5.31 -2.04 15.68
CA THR A 621 -6.75 -1.75 15.67
C THR A 621 -7.58 -2.78 14.92
N GLU A 622 -7.04 -3.39 13.88
CA GLU A 622 -7.78 -4.30 12.99
C GLU A 622 -7.49 -5.79 13.27
N GLY A 623 -6.31 -6.12 13.79
CA GLY A 623 -5.86 -7.52 13.94
C GLY A 623 -6.80 -8.45 14.71
N ASN A 624 -7.54 -7.92 15.68
CA ASN A 624 -8.49 -8.71 16.49
C ASN A 624 -9.93 -8.71 15.94
N LYS A 625 -10.23 -7.98 14.87
CA LYS A 625 -11.62 -7.85 14.36
C LYS A 625 -12.13 -9.11 13.67
N PHE A 626 -11.26 -9.97 13.18
CA PHE A 626 -11.65 -11.24 12.55
C PHE A 626 -12.22 -12.26 13.53
N LEU A 627 -11.78 -12.27 14.77
CA LEU A 627 -12.19 -13.29 15.75
C LEU A 627 -13.71 -13.26 16.05
N PRO A 628 -14.34 -12.09 16.29
CA PRO A 628 -15.81 -12.03 16.45
C PRO A 628 -16.57 -12.46 15.20
N ALA A 629 -16.11 -12.06 14.00
CA ALA A 629 -16.73 -12.44 12.74
C ALA A 629 -16.65 -13.95 12.49
N PHE A 630 -15.49 -14.55 12.74
CA PHE A 630 -15.29 -15.99 12.64
C PHE A 630 -16.16 -16.78 13.62
N SER A 631 -16.26 -16.31 14.87
CA SER A 631 -17.12 -16.92 15.89
C SER A 631 -18.61 -16.85 15.49
N LEU A 632 -19.03 -15.69 14.94
CA LEU A 632 -20.39 -15.51 14.44
C LEU A 632 -20.66 -16.41 13.24
N ALA A 633 -19.71 -16.55 12.31
CA ALA A 633 -19.85 -17.45 11.17
C ALA A 633 -20.05 -18.91 11.61
N ILE A 634 -19.22 -19.41 12.54
CA ILE A 634 -19.39 -20.76 13.11
C ILE A 634 -20.77 -20.93 13.76
N LEU A 635 -21.22 -19.94 14.52
CA LEU A 635 -22.56 -19.97 15.14
C LEU A 635 -23.67 -20.05 14.08
N MET A 636 -23.56 -19.24 13.01
CA MET A 636 -24.53 -19.26 11.92
C MET A 636 -24.56 -20.60 11.19
N ILE A 637 -23.39 -21.19 10.90
CA ILE A 637 -23.29 -22.52 10.31
C ILE A 637 -23.97 -23.55 11.22
N PHE A 638 -23.64 -23.51 12.52
CA PHE A 638 -24.24 -24.40 13.51
C PHE A 638 -25.77 -24.31 13.51
N LEU A 639 -26.33 -23.09 13.46
CA LEU A 639 -27.77 -22.87 13.44
C LEU A 639 -28.42 -23.40 12.16
N VAL A 640 -27.85 -23.13 10.99
CA VAL A 640 -28.34 -23.61 9.69
C VAL A 640 -28.34 -25.13 9.64
N LEU A 641 -27.24 -25.77 10.06
CA LEU A 641 -27.19 -27.23 10.13
C LEU A 641 -28.13 -27.81 11.14
N SER A 642 -28.34 -27.14 12.29
CA SER A 642 -29.28 -27.59 13.32
C SER A 642 -30.75 -27.61 12.80
N VAL A 643 -31.11 -26.64 11.98
CA VAL A 643 -32.40 -26.60 11.29
C VAL A 643 -32.49 -27.74 10.26
N GLN A 644 -31.42 -27.93 9.46
CA GLN A 644 -31.40 -28.97 8.42
C GLN A 644 -31.52 -30.39 9.00
N PHE A 645 -30.74 -30.68 10.06
CA PHE A 645 -30.73 -32.03 10.66
C PHE A 645 -31.80 -32.20 11.75
N ASN A 646 -32.56 -31.16 12.07
CA ASN A 646 -33.52 -31.14 13.19
C ASN A 646 -32.88 -31.67 14.49
N SER A 647 -31.63 -31.36 14.73
CA SER A 647 -30.80 -31.85 15.83
C SER A 647 -29.73 -30.83 16.18
N PHE A 648 -29.45 -30.61 17.47
CA PHE A 648 -28.30 -29.81 17.90
C PHE A 648 -27.02 -30.63 18.06
N ARG A 649 -27.16 -31.94 18.23
CA ARG A 649 -26.04 -32.88 18.43
C ARG A 649 -25.27 -33.11 17.14
N ASP A 650 -25.95 -33.36 16.02
CA ASP A 650 -25.33 -33.75 14.77
C ASP A 650 -24.48 -32.62 14.19
N PRO A 651 -24.93 -31.36 14.11
CA PRO A 651 -24.10 -30.23 13.70
C PRO A 651 -22.88 -30.02 14.59
N PHE A 652 -23.02 -30.22 15.90
CA PHE A 652 -21.90 -30.12 16.83
C PHE A 652 -20.83 -31.17 16.51
N VAL A 653 -21.22 -32.42 16.28
CA VAL A 653 -20.27 -33.48 15.90
C VAL A 653 -19.61 -33.20 14.56
N ILE A 654 -20.36 -32.70 13.57
CA ILE A 654 -19.83 -32.34 12.25
C ILE A 654 -18.80 -31.23 12.37
N LEU A 655 -19.13 -30.14 13.06
CA LEU A 655 -18.23 -29.00 13.21
C LEU A 655 -16.99 -29.35 14.06
N ALA A 656 -17.19 -30.08 15.16
CA ALA A 656 -16.08 -30.53 15.99
C ALA A 656 -15.14 -31.49 15.23
N GLY A 657 -15.67 -32.26 14.26
CA GLY A 657 -14.87 -33.13 13.41
C GLY A 657 -14.14 -32.41 12.30
N SER A 658 -14.79 -31.48 11.62
CA SER A 658 -14.27 -30.85 10.39
C SER A 658 -13.46 -29.60 10.64
N VAL A 659 -13.88 -28.71 11.54
CA VAL A 659 -13.22 -27.39 11.73
C VAL A 659 -11.77 -27.52 12.21
N PRO A 660 -11.41 -28.34 13.23
CA PRO A 660 -10.02 -28.49 13.64
C PRO A 660 -9.12 -29.08 12.53
N LEU A 661 -9.64 -30.02 11.74
CA LEU A 661 -8.92 -30.58 10.61
C LEU A 661 -8.65 -29.58 9.51
N ALA A 662 -9.65 -28.74 9.17
CA ALA A 662 -9.52 -27.69 8.20
C ALA A 662 -8.52 -26.62 8.65
N MET A 663 -8.61 -26.20 9.93
CA MET A 663 -7.66 -25.25 10.53
C MET A 663 -6.22 -25.82 10.54
N PHE A 664 -6.05 -27.08 10.89
CA PHE A 664 -4.75 -27.72 10.84
C PHE A 664 -4.16 -27.70 9.44
N GLY A 665 -4.98 -28.08 8.43
CA GLY A 665 -4.56 -28.07 7.02
C GLY A 665 -4.12 -26.69 6.55
N ALA A 666 -4.84 -25.64 6.93
CA ALA A 666 -4.47 -24.25 6.61
C ALA A 666 -3.18 -23.82 7.33
N LEU A 667 -3.09 -24.08 8.64
CA LEU A 667 -1.96 -23.64 9.46
C LEU A 667 -0.65 -24.39 9.17
N VAL A 668 -0.71 -25.64 8.70
CA VAL A 668 0.48 -26.37 8.27
C VAL A 668 1.26 -25.60 7.21
N PHE A 669 0.57 -25.10 6.18
CA PHE A 669 1.22 -24.34 5.11
C PHE A 669 1.74 -23.00 5.59
N THR A 670 1.01 -22.33 6.48
CA THR A 670 1.44 -21.05 7.08
C THR A 670 2.69 -21.25 7.96
N VAL A 671 2.69 -22.24 8.83
CA VAL A 671 3.81 -22.51 9.75
C VAL A 671 5.03 -23.04 9.01
N LEU A 672 4.85 -23.90 8.01
CA LEU A 672 5.93 -24.41 7.16
C LEU A 672 6.39 -23.43 6.08
N LYS A 673 5.74 -22.27 5.96
CA LYS A 673 6.04 -21.24 4.95
C LYS A 673 6.12 -21.81 3.53
N MET A 674 5.16 -22.61 3.14
CA MET A 674 5.10 -23.32 1.87
C MET A 674 4.00 -22.81 0.95
N PRO A 675 4.23 -22.79 -0.35
CA PRO A 675 5.46 -22.37 -1.01
C PRO A 675 5.56 -20.85 -0.96
N ASP A 676 6.65 -20.31 -0.49
CA ASP A 676 6.94 -18.89 -0.63
C ASP A 676 7.48 -18.65 -2.04
N PRO A 677 6.86 -17.85 -2.89
CA PRO A 677 7.40 -17.50 -4.22
C PRO A 677 8.79 -16.87 -4.15
N ASN A 678 9.08 -16.19 -3.03
CA ASN A 678 10.38 -15.55 -2.77
C ASN A 678 11.43 -16.55 -2.26
N MET A 679 11.02 -17.74 -1.86
CA MET A 679 11.88 -18.82 -1.36
C MET A 679 11.52 -20.13 -2.05
N PRO A 680 11.95 -20.35 -3.31
CA PRO A 680 11.62 -21.54 -4.07
C PRO A 680 12.19 -22.85 -3.45
N HIS A 681 12.97 -22.75 -2.38
CA HIS A 681 13.58 -23.89 -1.68
C HIS A 681 13.19 -23.92 -0.21
N TRP A 682 12.75 -25.06 0.27
CA TRP A 682 12.26 -25.39 1.60
C TRP A 682 13.20 -25.11 2.80
N THR A 683 14.38 -24.56 2.59
CA THR A 683 15.50 -24.66 3.53
C THR A 683 15.67 -23.49 4.49
N SER A 684 14.97 -22.39 4.38
CA SER A 684 15.28 -21.19 5.19
C SER A 684 14.19 -20.74 6.17
N GLY A 685 13.11 -21.47 6.31
CA GLY A 685 12.00 -21.10 7.21
C GLY A 685 12.21 -21.42 8.69
N TRP A 686 13.35 -21.96 9.09
CA TRP A 686 13.61 -22.43 10.44
C TRP A 686 14.74 -21.69 11.18
N THR A 687 15.34 -20.66 10.57
CA THR A 687 16.39 -19.86 11.23
C THR A 687 15.90 -18.47 11.56
#